data_37962cc006cedff3b6d5dd4c994c16e7
#
_entry.id   37962cc006cedff3b6d5dd4c994c16e7
#
_cell.length_a   1.000
_cell.length_b   1.000
_cell.length_c   1.000
_cell.angle_alpha   90.00
_cell.angle_beta   90.00
_cell.angle_gamma   90.00
#
_symmetry.space_group_name_H-M   'P 1'
#
loop_
_entity.id
_entity.type
_entity.pdbx_description
1 polymer ?
#
loop_
_entity_poly.entity_id
_entity_poly.type
_entity_poly.pdbx_seq_one_letter_code
_entity_poly.pdbx_strand_id
1 'polypeptide(L)'
;MVKKISLITLRCCMAILSFAALNLLASAEAFAQDDLSGRVSGIVTDAGGPVIGAAVMVKGTANGVTTDIDGAYSLSGLKSGDVIVVSIIGYETKEVAYTGQAKLDIALAESAEFIDDAVVTALGIKRSEKALSYNVQEMKGDELTAVKDANFMNSLVGKVAGVTINSGSNGPGGASRVVMRGVKSITGSYQALYVIDGIPMFNFANSTDASNMSDQPGTDGVADLNPEDIESISMLTGPAAAALYGNQAASGVVLITTKKGVEGKTTITISNNTSFSKVWQMPEMQSKYGNPAGSIGSWGSVVNSDYDPRNFFNTGTNVINSVSLATGTQKNQTYLSVSTTNTNGILPNSGYNRYNFSGRNTTKFFKDKVTLDMGASFIMQDDKNLTSQGLYYNPLPGLYLFPRSDNWSDIQLYERYDSALGYSTVFWPYGNDGVGMQNPYWVQNREVRQNKKKRYMFNASLTYDITDWLKVAGRVKVDNYTNRLTYKLYATTDAIWAGPNGSYRDITSQMNNTYADAIATVNKTWGDFSLNANVGGSINNTVYEMLGYNGQLKDIPNFFAIHNLDMTTKYKPQQEGWHDQSQAVFASAELAYKSMLYLTGTYRQDWESKLAFSNYKSFGYYSVGLSAVISNMFNAPRWLNLLKVRGSYATVGSSYDRFMTKVFYPYDGESNSWSSSSTYPNLDLKPEDTRSWEVGLNAKFVNSVNFDITYYKSNTYNQTFYAALPAASGYINMPAQSGNVMNQGIEMAVGYANSWGDFSFSTNYTLTWNENKIMKLIDSVINPFTGEPIKMDDKLEKGAFGGLDAKVILKEGGSMGDVYGYHLLERDYNGYIEYDPDKGLSLKNEEFYLGSILPKINMGWTTHFGWNGIDLGVTFTGRIGGIVMSATESYLDQYGVSKRSADARDAGGIKINNGIIPAQDYYKVITGQAAYYTYDATNFRLSELTLSYTLPSKWFNDKMNMTVGFVGKNLWMIYCKAPFDPELSGNVSSNYYQGFDSFMLPSTRNIGFNVKLQF
;
A
#
# COMPACT_ATOMS: atom_id res chain seq x y z
N MET A 1 22.90 19.45 -23.56
CA MET A 1 21.98 18.29 -23.44
C MET A 1 20.64 18.64 -22.75
N VAL A 2 20.65 19.42 -21.69
CA VAL A 2 19.45 19.84 -20.94
C VAL A 2 18.42 20.62 -21.80
N LYS A 3 18.88 21.51 -22.72
CA LYS A 3 17.98 22.23 -23.65
C LYS A 3 17.30 21.35 -24.72
N LYS A 4 17.88 20.21 -25.12
CA LYS A 4 17.24 19.26 -26.05
C LYS A 4 16.19 18.37 -25.39
N ILE A 5 16.35 18.04 -24.12
CA ILE A 5 15.38 17.26 -23.34
C ILE A 5 14.13 18.10 -23.04
N SER A 6 14.32 19.38 -22.70
CA SER A 6 13.21 20.34 -22.53
C SER A 6 12.37 20.52 -23.81
N LEU A 7 13.02 20.47 -24.98
CA LEU A 7 12.34 20.62 -26.27
C LEU A 7 11.54 19.36 -26.68
N ILE A 8 12.00 18.18 -26.29
CA ILE A 8 11.29 16.91 -26.55
C ILE A 8 10.08 16.78 -25.62
N THR A 9 10.23 17.14 -24.35
CA THR A 9 9.11 17.19 -23.39
C THR A 9 8.06 18.22 -23.81
N LEU A 10 8.49 19.38 -24.28
CA LEU A 10 7.59 20.41 -24.79
C LEU A 10 6.90 19.99 -26.09
N ARG A 11 7.58 19.25 -26.96
CA ARG A 11 6.99 18.69 -28.18
C ARG A 11 6.02 17.54 -27.90
N CYS A 12 6.28 16.70 -26.93
CA CYS A 12 5.32 15.69 -26.48
C CYS A 12 4.09 16.31 -25.81
N CYS A 13 4.26 17.32 -24.96
CA CYS A 13 3.14 18.09 -24.39
C CYS A 13 2.35 18.84 -25.48
N MET A 14 3.02 19.41 -26.48
CA MET A 14 2.35 20.07 -27.60
C MET A 14 1.66 19.07 -28.54
N ALA A 15 2.19 17.87 -28.72
CA ALA A 15 1.52 16.82 -29.49
C ALA A 15 0.24 16.31 -28.79
N ILE A 16 0.28 16.18 -27.48
CA ILE A 16 -0.91 15.80 -26.66
C ILE A 16 -1.93 16.94 -26.65
N LEU A 17 -1.48 18.19 -26.52
CA LEU A 17 -2.33 19.38 -26.63
C LEU A 17 -2.87 19.58 -28.04
N SER A 18 -2.08 19.27 -29.07
CA SER A 18 -2.53 19.34 -30.48
C SER A 18 -3.57 18.25 -30.79
N PHE A 19 -3.43 17.05 -30.21
CA PHE A 19 -4.41 15.98 -30.36
C PHE A 19 -5.71 16.31 -29.61
N ALA A 20 -5.63 16.93 -28.45
CA ALA A 20 -6.77 17.44 -27.70
C ALA A 20 -7.44 18.65 -28.44
N ALA A 21 -6.65 19.55 -29.01
CA ALA A 21 -7.14 20.68 -29.79
C ALA A 21 -7.78 20.26 -31.13
N LEU A 22 -7.25 19.23 -31.79
CA LEU A 22 -7.84 18.68 -33.02
C LEU A 22 -9.22 18.03 -32.78
N ASN A 23 -9.38 17.38 -31.59
CA ASN A 23 -10.68 16.84 -31.21
C ASN A 23 -11.67 17.94 -30.75
N LEU A 24 -11.18 19.01 -30.13
CA LEU A 24 -11.98 20.20 -29.77
C LEU A 24 -12.43 20.99 -31.04
N LEU A 25 -11.60 21.07 -32.07
CA LEU A 25 -11.96 21.73 -33.33
C LEU A 25 -12.97 20.91 -34.17
N ALA A 26 -12.90 19.58 -34.09
CA ALA A 26 -13.89 18.70 -34.72
C ALA A 26 -15.26 18.74 -34.00
N SER A 27 -15.32 19.16 -32.76
CA SER A 27 -16.57 19.32 -31.98
C SER A 27 -17.14 20.76 -32.04
N ALA A 28 -16.37 21.74 -32.55
CA ALA A 28 -16.82 23.13 -32.63
C ALA A 28 -17.69 23.46 -33.88
N GLU A 29 -17.72 22.60 -34.87
CA GLU A 29 -18.59 22.81 -36.03
C GLU A 29 -20.06 22.37 -35.84
N ALA A 30 -20.41 21.86 -34.63
CA ALA A 30 -21.78 21.42 -34.33
C ALA A 30 -22.64 22.48 -33.61
N PHE A 31 -22.14 23.70 -33.40
CA PHE A 31 -22.85 24.75 -32.65
C PHE A 31 -23.25 25.96 -33.48
N ALA A 32 -23.75 25.75 -34.66
CA ALA A 32 -24.39 26.84 -35.41
C ALA A 32 -25.51 26.29 -36.32
N GLN A 33 -26.70 26.13 -35.73
CA GLN A 33 -27.96 26.32 -36.41
C GLN A 33 -29.10 26.32 -35.43
N ASP A 34 -29.57 27.53 -35.06
CA ASP A 34 -30.89 27.75 -34.48
C ASP A 34 -31.93 27.34 -35.55
N ASP A 35 -32.63 26.22 -35.29
CA ASP A 35 -33.89 25.95 -35.98
C ASP A 35 -34.93 25.52 -34.94
N LEU A 36 -36.14 26.08 -35.03
CA LEU A 36 -37.28 25.90 -34.13
C LEU A 36 -37.60 24.40 -33.93
N SER A 37 -36.86 23.79 -33.07
CA SER A 37 -36.98 22.38 -32.70
C SER A 37 -37.97 22.19 -31.59
N GLY A 38 -38.81 21.19 -31.64
CA GLY A 38 -39.85 20.88 -30.70
C GLY A 38 -39.33 20.75 -29.28
N ARG A 39 -40.12 21.18 -28.32
CA ARG A 39 -39.87 21.01 -26.88
C ARG A 39 -40.91 20.08 -26.30
N VAL A 40 -40.46 19.11 -25.50
CA VAL A 40 -41.36 18.23 -24.76
C VAL A 40 -41.05 18.37 -23.27
N SER A 41 -42.08 18.41 -22.47
CA SER A 41 -41.95 18.29 -21.01
C SER A 41 -42.88 17.19 -20.48
N GLY A 42 -42.56 16.61 -19.34
CA GLY A 42 -43.39 15.57 -18.74
C GLY A 42 -42.88 15.14 -17.39
N ILE A 43 -43.53 14.17 -16.83
CA ILE A 43 -43.11 13.55 -15.54
C ILE A 43 -42.79 12.10 -15.79
N VAL A 44 -41.65 11.64 -15.28
CA VAL A 44 -41.30 10.24 -15.20
C VAL A 44 -41.81 9.69 -13.87
N THR A 45 -42.62 8.64 -13.92
CA THR A 45 -43.23 8.02 -12.75
C THR A 45 -43.01 6.51 -12.75
N ASP A 46 -43.16 5.89 -11.59
CA ASP A 46 -43.33 4.46 -11.38
C ASP A 46 -44.63 4.14 -10.63
N ALA A 47 -44.78 2.92 -10.15
CA ALA A 47 -45.94 2.51 -9.34
C ALA A 47 -46.00 3.18 -7.94
N GLY A 48 -44.89 3.76 -7.46
CA GLY A 48 -44.75 4.44 -6.16
C GLY A 48 -44.80 5.96 -6.23
N GLY A 49 -44.69 6.56 -7.43
CA GLY A 49 -44.70 8.02 -7.61
C GLY A 49 -43.65 8.58 -8.60
N PRO A 50 -43.25 9.84 -8.46
CA PRO A 50 -42.26 10.45 -9.33
C PRO A 50 -40.87 9.82 -9.21
N VAL A 51 -40.19 9.57 -10.34
CA VAL A 51 -38.85 9.01 -10.41
C VAL A 51 -37.84 10.12 -10.54
N ILE A 52 -37.05 10.35 -9.50
CA ILE A 52 -36.04 11.40 -9.40
C ILE A 52 -34.74 10.95 -10.07
N GLY A 53 -34.08 11.82 -10.85
CA GLY A 53 -32.75 11.54 -11.41
C GLY A 53 -32.76 10.59 -12.61
N ALA A 54 -33.90 10.29 -13.20
CA ALA A 54 -33.97 9.51 -14.43
C ALA A 54 -33.36 10.29 -15.61
N ALA A 55 -32.46 9.66 -16.37
CA ALA A 55 -31.93 10.25 -17.59
C ALA A 55 -32.96 10.16 -18.70
N VAL A 56 -33.32 11.29 -19.28
CA VAL A 56 -34.24 11.43 -20.42
C VAL A 56 -33.44 11.96 -21.60
N MET A 57 -33.19 11.15 -22.63
CA MET A 57 -32.25 11.44 -23.71
C MET A 57 -32.86 11.15 -25.08
N VAL A 58 -32.42 11.90 -26.11
CA VAL A 58 -32.72 11.55 -27.49
C VAL A 58 -31.77 10.46 -27.98
N LYS A 59 -32.28 9.34 -28.40
CA LYS A 59 -31.53 8.16 -28.82
C LYS A 59 -30.46 8.50 -29.86
N GLY A 60 -29.19 8.14 -29.54
CA GLY A 60 -28.04 8.35 -30.41
C GLY A 60 -27.52 9.79 -30.47
N THR A 61 -27.96 10.68 -29.57
CA THR A 61 -27.46 12.05 -29.47
C THR A 61 -26.98 12.35 -28.06
N ALA A 62 -26.30 13.49 -27.86
CA ALA A 62 -25.93 14.00 -26.56
C ALA A 62 -27.02 14.92 -25.92
N ASN A 63 -28.19 15.01 -26.57
CA ASN A 63 -29.28 15.84 -26.06
C ASN A 63 -30.07 15.08 -25.00
N GLY A 64 -29.97 15.50 -23.75
CA GLY A 64 -30.61 14.84 -22.62
C GLY A 64 -30.67 15.71 -21.38
N VAL A 65 -31.58 15.37 -20.48
CA VAL A 65 -31.80 15.99 -19.17
C VAL A 65 -32.03 14.90 -18.14
N THR A 66 -31.90 15.25 -16.87
CA THR A 66 -32.31 14.39 -15.74
C THR A 66 -33.60 14.93 -15.13
N THR A 67 -34.44 14.01 -14.63
CA THR A 67 -35.67 14.41 -13.91
C THR A 67 -35.32 15.05 -12.57
N ASP A 68 -36.11 16.05 -12.18
CA ASP A 68 -36.01 16.73 -10.89
C ASP A 68 -36.66 15.93 -9.73
N ILE A 69 -36.80 16.57 -8.56
CA ILE A 69 -37.39 15.93 -7.36
C ILE A 69 -38.88 15.58 -7.50
N ASP A 70 -39.59 16.21 -8.44
CA ASP A 70 -40.97 15.90 -8.78
C ASP A 70 -41.07 14.96 -9.99
N GLY A 71 -39.93 14.34 -10.42
CA GLY A 71 -39.86 13.50 -11.61
C GLY A 71 -40.06 14.28 -12.91
N ALA A 72 -40.08 15.60 -12.89
CA ALA A 72 -40.34 16.43 -14.06
C ALA A 72 -39.09 16.61 -14.93
N TYR A 73 -39.27 16.62 -16.24
CA TYR A 73 -38.22 16.90 -17.21
C TYR A 73 -38.67 17.85 -18.30
N SER A 74 -37.74 18.53 -18.94
CA SER A 74 -38.02 19.36 -20.12
C SER A 74 -36.87 19.24 -21.11
N LEU A 75 -37.13 18.65 -22.27
CA LEU A 75 -36.16 18.37 -23.34
C LEU A 75 -36.52 19.22 -24.58
N SER A 76 -35.56 19.95 -25.10
CA SER A 76 -35.68 20.81 -26.28
C SER A 76 -34.78 20.26 -27.41
N GLY A 77 -34.97 20.75 -28.64
CA GLY A 77 -34.12 20.31 -29.75
C GLY A 77 -34.62 19.04 -30.45
N LEU A 78 -35.89 18.69 -30.29
CA LEU A 78 -36.48 17.47 -30.80
C LEU A 78 -37.06 17.66 -32.20
N LYS A 79 -36.94 16.61 -33.00
CA LYS A 79 -37.60 16.50 -34.33
C LYS A 79 -38.64 15.40 -34.29
N SER A 80 -39.75 15.58 -35.02
CA SER A 80 -40.74 14.52 -35.13
C SER A 80 -40.10 13.25 -35.72
N GLY A 81 -40.22 12.14 -35.04
CA GLY A 81 -39.54 10.89 -35.33
C GLY A 81 -38.35 10.54 -34.39
N ASP A 82 -37.90 11.48 -33.56
CA ASP A 82 -36.88 11.16 -32.58
C ASP A 82 -37.40 10.18 -31.55
N VAL A 83 -36.53 9.32 -31.06
CA VAL A 83 -36.83 8.36 -30.00
C VAL A 83 -36.26 8.89 -28.66
N ILE A 84 -37.10 9.13 -27.71
CA ILE A 84 -36.71 9.50 -26.35
C ILE A 84 -36.46 8.22 -25.54
N VAL A 85 -35.28 8.11 -24.99
CA VAL A 85 -34.86 7.00 -24.12
C VAL A 85 -34.88 7.51 -22.67
N VAL A 86 -35.60 6.82 -21.82
CA VAL A 86 -35.62 7.09 -20.39
C VAL A 86 -35.01 5.93 -19.67
N SER A 87 -33.97 6.19 -18.87
CA SER A 87 -33.27 5.18 -18.12
C SER A 87 -32.88 5.69 -16.75
N ILE A 88 -32.96 4.81 -15.78
CA ILE A 88 -32.50 5.00 -14.40
C ILE A 88 -32.19 3.64 -13.81
N ILE A 89 -31.23 3.59 -12.90
CA ILE A 89 -30.84 2.35 -12.20
C ILE A 89 -32.05 1.78 -11.44
N GLY A 90 -32.35 0.51 -11.67
CA GLY A 90 -33.46 -0.19 -11.03
C GLY A 90 -34.75 -0.26 -11.87
N TYR A 91 -34.75 0.34 -13.06
CA TYR A 91 -35.95 0.34 -13.95
C TYR A 91 -35.59 -0.16 -15.34
N GLU A 92 -36.58 -0.72 -16.03
CA GLU A 92 -36.47 -1.07 -17.46
C GLU A 92 -36.33 0.20 -18.30
N THR A 93 -35.27 0.27 -19.14
CA THR A 93 -35.09 1.38 -20.08
C THR A 93 -36.27 1.46 -21.02
N LYS A 94 -36.96 2.61 -21.07
CA LYS A 94 -38.09 2.82 -21.91
C LYS A 94 -37.79 3.73 -23.09
N GLU A 95 -38.17 3.29 -24.29
CA GLU A 95 -38.03 4.06 -25.51
C GLU A 95 -39.39 4.56 -25.95
N VAL A 96 -39.56 5.84 -26.22
CA VAL A 96 -40.80 6.48 -26.61
C VAL A 96 -40.56 7.37 -27.84
N ALA A 97 -41.30 7.17 -28.91
CA ALA A 97 -41.19 8.00 -30.10
C ALA A 97 -41.79 9.40 -29.83
N TYR A 98 -41.05 10.44 -30.20
CA TYR A 98 -41.52 11.82 -30.20
C TYR A 98 -42.25 12.12 -31.49
N THR A 99 -43.53 12.46 -31.40
CA THR A 99 -44.38 12.72 -32.57
C THR A 99 -44.82 14.22 -32.64
N GLY A 100 -44.14 15.11 -31.87
CA GLY A 100 -44.45 16.53 -31.82
C GLY A 100 -45.32 16.97 -30.61
N GLN A 101 -45.60 16.09 -29.67
CA GLN A 101 -46.34 16.39 -28.46
C GLN A 101 -45.55 17.29 -27.50
N ALA A 102 -46.25 18.33 -26.98
CA ALA A 102 -45.63 19.27 -26.01
C ALA A 102 -45.52 18.68 -24.60
N LYS A 103 -46.35 17.65 -24.28
CA LYS A 103 -46.31 16.91 -23.01
C LYS A 103 -46.21 15.41 -23.23
N LEU A 104 -45.31 14.77 -22.48
CA LEU A 104 -45.11 13.32 -22.56
C LEU A 104 -44.74 12.81 -21.17
N ASP A 105 -45.71 12.24 -20.47
CA ASP A 105 -45.50 11.59 -19.19
C ASP A 105 -45.09 10.13 -19.47
N ILE A 106 -44.07 9.64 -18.75
CA ILE A 106 -43.45 8.33 -19.01
C ILE A 106 -43.49 7.51 -17.72
N ALA A 107 -44.21 6.40 -17.71
CA ALA A 107 -44.16 5.46 -16.61
C ALA A 107 -43.07 4.40 -16.87
N LEU A 108 -42.14 4.28 -15.92
CA LEU A 108 -41.13 3.20 -15.93
C LEU A 108 -41.67 2.00 -15.16
N ALA A 109 -41.36 0.82 -15.65
CA ALA A 109 -41.54 -0.43 -14.92
C ALA A 109 -40.27 -0.70 -14.10
N GLU A 110 -40.42 -1.08 -12.83
CA GLU A 110 -39.28 -1.60 -12.08
C GLU A 110 -38.71 -2.79 -12.83
N SER A 111 -37.41 -2.76 -13.07
CA SER A 111 -36.73 -3.91 -13.68
C SER A 111 -36.77 -5.05 -12.68
N ALA A 112 -37.38 -6.17 -13.08
CA ALA A 112 -37.29 -7.42 -12.34
C ALA A 112 -35.85 -7.99 -12.37
N GLU A 113 -35.01 -7.53 -13.28
CA GLU A 113 -33.56 -7.61 -13.18
C GLU A 113 -33.13 -6.49 -12.23
N PHE A 114 -33.03 -6.81 -10.93
CA PHE A 114 -32.11 -6.08 -10.05
C PHE A 114 -30.82 -5.99 -10.83
N ILE A 115 -30.31 -4.75 -11.07
CA ILE A 115 -28.93 -4.58 -11.48
C ILE A 115 -28.15 -5.18 -10.34
N ASP A 116 -27.74 -6.44 -10.51
CA ASP A 116 -26.84 -7.13 -9.62
C ASP A 116 -25.61 -6.22 -9.53
N ASP A 117 -25.23 -5.80 -8.33
CA ASP A 117 -24.01 -5.07 -8.07
C ASP A 117 -22.88 -5.86 -8.74
N ALA A 118 -22.51 -5.41 -9.95
CA ALA A 118 -21.53 -6.11 -10.76
C ALA A 118 -20.15 -5.75 -10.24
N VAL A 119 -19.51 -6.66 -9.55
CA VAL A 119 -18.17 -6.52 -9.01
C VAL A 119 -17.15 -6.87 -10.08
N VAL A 120 -16.09 -6.06 -10.22
CA VAL A 120 -14.95 -6.38 -11.06
C VAL A 120 -14.14 -7.48 -10.37
N THR A 121 -13.95 -8.60 -11.08
CA THR A 121 -13.25 -9.77 -10.57
C THR A 121 -11.96 -10.02 -11.34
N ALA A 122 -11.37 -11.19 -11.18
CA ALA A 122 -10.13 -11.55 -11.85
C ALA A 122 -10.23 -11.35 -13.38
N LEU A 123 -9.10 -10.94 -13.98
CA LEU A 123 -8.96 -10.59 -15.41
C LEU A 123 -9.78 -9.36 -15.85
N GLY A 124 -10.32 -8.57 -14.92
CA GLY A 124 -11.18 -7.42 -15.21
C GLY A 124 -12.61 -7.80 -15.66
N ILE A 125 -13.02 -9.04 -15.42
CA ILE A 125 -14.34 -9.54 -15.79
C ILE A 125 -15.35 -9.03 -14.74
N LYS A 126 -16.41 -8.36 -15.21
CA LYS A 126 -17.55 -8.01 -14.35
C LYS A 126 -18.40 -9.24 -14.09
N ARG A 127 -18.68 -9.52 -12.83
CA ARG A 127 -19.57 -10.62 -12.39
C ARG A 127 -20.58 -10.11 -11.39
N SER A 128 -21.75 -10.72 -11.40
CA SER A 128 -22.73 -10.48 -10.34
C SER A 128 -22.17 -10.89 -8.98
N GLU A 129 -22.35 -10.05 -7.96
CA GLU A 129 -21.98 -10.40 -6.58
C GLU A 129 -22.60 -11.74 -6.14
N LYS A 130 -23.82 -12.06 -6.60
CA LYS A 130 -24.53 -13.33 -6.30
C LYS A 130 -23.77 -14.55 -6.82
N ALA A 131 -23.07 -14.42 -7.95
CA ALA A 131 -22.35 -15.52 -8.58
C ALA A 131 -21.03 -15.86 -7.87
N LEU A 132 -20.45 -14.93 -7.08
CA LEU A 132 -19.12 -15.11 -6.50
C LEU A 132 -19.12 -16.16 -5.40
N SER A 133 -18.25 -17.17 -5.55
CA SER A 133 -18.04 -18.25 -4.58
C SER A 133 -16.96 -17.94 -3.54
N TYR A 134 -16.33 -16.76 -3.62
CA TYR A 134 -15.24 -16.29 -2.74
C TYR A 134 -15.51 -14.85 -2.28
N ASN A 135 -14.74 -14.39 -1.28
CA ASN A 135 -14.90 -13.06 -0.71
C ASN A 135 -14.31 -11.99 -1.63
N VAL A 136 -15.12 -10.96 -1.94
CA VAL A 136 -14.69 -9.73 -2.63
C VAL A 136 -15.28 -8.55 -1.87
N GLN A 137 -14.46 -7.59 -1.55
CA GLN A 137 -14.91 -6.33 -0.96
C GLN A 137 -14.54 -5.19 -1.91
N GLU A 138 -15.52 -4.40 -2.29
CA GLU A 138 -15.34 -3.26 -3.17
C GLU A 138 -15.47 -1.94 -2.40
N MET A 139 -14.61 -0.99 -2.73
CA MET A 139 -14.66 0.39 -2.26
C MET A 139 -14.68 1.34 -3.45
N LYS A 140 -15.56 2.33 -3.41
CA LYS A 140 -15.68 3.35 -4.46
C LYS A 140 -14.57 4.39 -4.36
N GLY A 141 -14.18 4.96 -5.50
CA GLY A 141 -13.11 5.97 -5.57
C GLY A 141 -13.39 7.23 -4.75
N ASP A 142 -14.64 7.63 -4.59
CA ASP A 142 -14.98 8.81 -3.78
C ASP A 142 -14.67 8.61 -2.28
N GLU A 143 -14.75 7.40 -1.76
CA GLU A 143 -14.36 7.07 -0.38
C GLU A 143 -12.84 7.16 -0.16
N LEU A 144 -12.05 6.90 -1.21
CA LEU A 144 -10.58 7.05 -1.19
C LEU A 144 -10.16 8.50 -1.21
N THR A 145 -10.92 9.34 -1.88
CA THR A 145 -10.60 10.76 -2.10
C THR A 145 -11.15 11.69 -1.04
N ALA A 146 -11.95 11.18 -0.10
CA ALA A 146 -12.48 11.93 1.03
C ALA A 146 -11.34 12.48 1.93
N VAL A 147 -10.38 11.61 2.30
CA VAL A 147 -9.15 12.01 3.02
C VAL A 147 -7.96 11.53 2.21
N LYS A 148 -7.35 12.46 1.45
CA LYS A 148 -6.26 12.12 0.54
C LYS A 148 -4.94 11.96 1.27
N ASP A 149 -4.22 10.90 0.95
CA ASP A 149 -2.85 10.63 1.38
C ASP A 149 -1.93 10.59 0.16
N ALA A 150 -0.66 10.93 0.31
CA ALA A 150 0.32 10.84 -0.77
C ALA A 150 0.47 9.38 -1.28
N ASN A 151 0.31 8.39 -0.38
CA ASN A 151 0.10 6.99 -0.71
C ASN A 151 -1.36 6.61 -0.35
N PHE A 152 -2.23 6.50 -1.34
CA PHE A 152 -3.66 6.28 -1.14
C PHE A 152 -4.00 4.94 -0.46
N MET A 153 -3.09 3.96 -0.45
CA MET A 153 -3.29 2.71 0.28
C MET A 153 -3.50 2.94 1.78
N ASN A 154 -2.92 4.01 2.34
CA ASN A 154 -3.13 4.41 3.73
C ASN A 154 -4.57 4.87 4.02
N SER A 155 -5.35 5.23 3.00
CA SER A 155 -6.76 5.60 3.15
C SER A 155 -7.70 4.39 3.26
N LEU A 156 -7.17 3.16 3.08
CA LEU A 156 -7.92 1.91 3.19
C LEU A 156 -7.86 1.28 4.58
N VAL A 157 -7.03 1.81 5.48
CA VAL A 157 -6.83 1.26 6.84
C VAL A 157 -8.16 1.21 7.59
N GLY A 158 -8.55 0.01 8.05
CA GLY A 158 -9.77 -0.22 8.81
C GLY A 158 -11.09 -0.19 7.98
N LYS A 159 -11.03 0.09 6.68
CA LYS A 159 -12.24 0.16 5.82
C LYS A 159 -12.58 -1.18 5.14
N VAL A 160 -11.62 -2.10 5.06
CA VAL A 160 -11.74 -3.38 4.37
C VAL A 160 -11.40 -4.53 5.33
N ALA A 161 -12.27 -5.53 5.44
CA ALA A 161 -12.00 -6.74 6.24
C ALA A 161 -11.02 -7.68 5.50
N GLY A 162 -10.23 -8.45 6.25
CA GLY A 162 -9.23 -9.39 5.70
C GLY A 162 -7.91 -8.76 5.29
N VAL A 163 -7.75 -7.43 5.45
CA VAL A 163 -6.57 -6.69 5.01
C VAL A 163 -5.91 -5.98 6.19
N THR A 164 -4.61 -6.18 6.33
CA THR A 164 -3.76 -5.44 7.27
C THR A 164 -2.85 -4.51 6.47
N ILE A 165 -2.94 -3.22 6.74
CA ILE A 165 -2.11 -2.20 6.10
C ILE A 165 -1.24 -1.55 7.17
N ASN A 166 0.08 -1.63 6.99
CA ASN A 166 1.04 -0.92 7.83
C ASN A 166 1.65 0.21 7.01
N SER A 167 1.47 1.44 7.49
CA SER A 167 2.08 2.61 6.87
C SER A 167 3.56 2.66 7.21
N GLY A 168 4.39 3.02 6.21
CA GLY A 168 5.80 3.27 6.45
C GLY A 168 6.02 4.55 7.25
N SER A 169 7.03 4.56 8.12
CA SER A 169 7.43 5.76 8.88
C SER A 169 8.25 6.75 8.05
N ASN A 170 8.46 6.50 6.77
CA ASN A 170 9.38 7.25 5.90
C ASN A 170 8.90 8.67 5.54
N GLY A 171 7.79 9.12 6.11
CA GLY A 171 7.19 10.39 5.75
C GLY A 171 6.31 10.33 4.49
N PRO A 172 6.06 11.47 3.85
CA PRO A 172 5.13 11.58 2.74
C PRO A 172 5.53 10.71 1.54
N GLY A 173 4.55 9.96 0.98
CA GLY A 173 4.79 9.07 -0.17
C GLY A 173 5.55 7.79 0.14
N GLY A 174 5.84 7.52 1.42
CA GLY A 174 6.46 6.27 1.86
C GLY A 174 5.66 5.04 1.45
N ALA A 175 6.36 3.91 1.26
CA ALA A 175 5.74 2.65 0.92
C ALA A 175 4.82 2.15 2.03
N SER A 176 3.76 1.44 1.66
CA SER A 176 2.83 0.80 2.57
C SER A 176 2.86 -0.71 2.38
N ARG A 177 2.75 -1.45 3.47
CA ARG A 177 2.68 -2.91 3.43
C ARG A 177 1.22 -3.35 3.48
N VAL A 178 0.79 -4.10 2.47
CA VAL A 178 -0.57 -4.65 2.37
C VAL A 178 -0.50 -6.17 2.45
N VAL A 179 -1.03 -6.73 3.52
CA VAL A 179 -1.05 -8.18 3.79
C VAL A 179 -2.50 -8.65 3.91
N MET A 180 -2.83 -9.72 3.17
CA MET A 180 -4.14 -10.33 3.22
C MET A 180 -4.07 -11.72 3.85
N ARG A 181 -4.92 -11.97 4.86
CA ARG A 181 -5.03 -13.27 5.55
C ARG A 181 -3.72 -13.79 6.13
N GLY A 182 -2.89 -12.86 6.67
CA GLY A 182 -1.68 -13.16 7.44
C GLY A 182 -0.45 -13.54 6.60
N VAL A 183 0.60 -13.88 7.34
CA VAL A 183 1.93 -14.22 6.81
C VAL A 183 1.95 -15.68 6.36
N LYS A 184 2.38 -15.97 5.13
CA LYS A 184 2.26 -17.31 4.52
C LYS A 184 3.60 -17.99 4.27
N SER A 185 4.67 -17.25 3.93
CA SER A 185 5.96 -17.80 3.53
C SER A 185 7.09 -17.36 4.47
N ILE A 186 8.03 -18.24 4.73
CA ILE A 186 9.22 -17.98 5.56
C ILE A 186 10.22 -17.04 4.87
N THR A 187 10.40 -17.18 3.56
CA THR A 187 11.36 -16.37 2.78
C THR A 187 10.69 -15.52 1.70
N GLY A 188 9.54 -15.95 1.19
CA GLY A 188 8.83 -15.28 0.10
C GLY A 188 8.17 -13.97 0.50
N SER A 189 7.91 -13.13 -0.49
CA SER A 189 7.05 -11.96 -0.32
C SER A 189 5.59 -12.39 -0.24
N TYR A 190 4.84 -11.79 0.67
CA TYR A 190 3.38 -11.99 0.81
C TYR A 190 2.61 -10.68 0.75
N GLN A 191 3.17 -9.69 0.08
CA GLN A 191 2.40 -8.50 -0.29
C GLN A 191 1.38 -8.84 -1.37
N ALA A 192 0.21 -8.18 -1.31
CA ALA A 192 -0.82 -8.36 -2.30
C ALA A 192 -0.35 -7.94 -3.70
N LEU A 193 -0.82 -8.66 -4.73
CA LEU A 193 -0.63 -8.25 -6.12
C LEU A 193 -1.54 -7.08 -6.45
N TYR A 194 -1.01 -6.05 -7.09
CA TYR A 194 -1.80 -4.96 -7.66
C TYR A 194 -2.14 -5.25 -9.11
N VAL A 195 -3.38 -4.98 -9.47
CA VAL A 195 -3.91 -5.18 -10.82
C VAL A 195 -4.65 -3.92 -11.25
N ILE A 196 -4.31 -3.34 -12.41
CA ILE A 196 -4.97 -2.15 -12.94
C ILE A 196 -5.74 -2.56 -14.20
N ASP A 197 -7.06 -2.32 -14.22
CA ASP A 197 -7.95 -2.63 -15.34
C ASP A 197 -7.82 -4.09 -15.82
N GLY A 198 -7.63 -5.01 -14.87
CA GLY A 198 -7.50 -6.45 -15.13
C GLY A 198 -6.12 -6.92 -15.56
N ILE A 199 -5.12 -6.04 -15.62
CA ILE A 199 -3.74 -6.36 -16.00
C ILE A 199 -2.81 -6.21 -14.79
N PRO A 200 -1.99 -7.24 -14.44
CA PRO A 200 -1.06 -7.16 -13.33
C PRO A 200 -0.10 -5.97 -13.44
N MET A 201 0.14 -5.32 -12.31
CA MET A 201 1.12 -4.26 -12.18
C MET A 201 2.29 -4.75 -11.34
N PHE A 202 3.49 -4.56 -11.84
CA PHE A 202 4.67 -4.78 -11.03
C PHE A 202 4.75 -3.72 -9.92
N ASN A 203 4.63 -4.15 -8.67
CA ASN A 203 4.83 -3.30 -7.51
C ASN A 203 6.15 -3.68 -6.83
N PHE A 204 7.05 -2.73 -6.72
CA PHE A 204 8.28 -2.91 -5.98
C PHE A 204 8.36 -1.82 -4.93
N ALA A 205 8.61 -2.22 -3.71
CA ALA A 205 9.07 -1.33 -2.68
C ALA A 205 10.60 -1.32 -2.77
N ASN A 206 11.18 -0.19 -3.14
CA ASN A 206 12.62 -0.01 -3.07
C ASN A 206 13.04 0.12 -1.61
N SER A 207 13.09 -0.97 -0.89
CA SER A 207 13.74 -1.04 0.40
C SER A 207 15.04 -1.80 0.21
N THR A 208 16.13 -1.12 0.37
CA THR A 208 17.44 -1.75 0.44
C THR A 208 17.72 -2.08 1.89
N ASP A 209 18.17 -3.28 2.14
CA ASP A 209 18.63 -3.82 3.41
C ASP A 209 17.85 -3.43 4.67
N ALA A 210 17.18 -4.43 5.22
CA ALA A 210 16.63 -4.41 6.56
C ALA A 210 17.74 -4.50 7.62
N SER A 211 18.70 -3.59 7.60
CA SER A 211 19.65 -3.49 8.70
C SER A 211 19.06 -2.56 9.77
N ASN A 212 19.19 -2.95 11.03
CA ASN A 212 18.74 -2.13 12.16
C ASN A 212 19.53 -0.81 12.28
N MET A 213 20.61 -0.68 11.53
CA MET A 213 21.51 0.46 11.58
C MET A 213 21.11 1.57 10.61
N SER A 214 20.59 1.20 9.45
CA SER A 214 20.06 2.18 8.49
C SER A 214 19.01 1.50 7.60
N ASP A 215 17.77 1.87 7.75
CA ASP A 215 16.75 1.49 6.79
C ASP A 215 16.57 2.61 5.77
N GLN A 216 16.84 2.30 4.52
CA GLN A 216 16.66 3.28 3.44
C GLN A 216 15.21 3.24 2.97
N PRO A 217 14.50 4.36 3.10
CA PRO A 217 13.09 4.41 2.76
C PRO A 217 12.87 4.15 1.28
N GLY A 218 11.89 3.30 0.98
CA GLY A 218 11.38 3.07 -0.35
C GLY A 218 10.04 3.75 -0.58
N THR A 219 9.72 3.98 -1.83
CA THR A 219 8.35 4.27 -2.29
C THR A 219 7.83 3.02 -3.00
N ASP A 220 6.55 2.73 -2.92
CA ASP A 220 5.97 1.64 -3.68
C ASP A 220 5.39 2.11 -5.02
N GLY A 221 5.29 1.17 -5.97
CA GLY A 221 4.84 1.50 -7.32
C GLY A 221 3.35 1.85 -7.40
N VAL A 222 2.53 1.39 -6.43
CA VAL A 222 1.10 1.70 -6.39
C VAL A 222 0.85 3.13 -5.92
N ALA A 223 1.73 3.67 -5.06
CA ALA A 223 1.66 5.07 -4.65
C ALA A 223 1.85 6.05 -5.82
N ASP A 224 2.36 5.60 -6.98
CA ASP A 224 2.49 6.44 -8.16
C ASP A 224 1.15 6.83 -8.80
N LEU A 225 0.08 6.07 -8.54
CA LEU A 225 -1.23 6.34 -9.12
C LEU A 225 -1.89 7.58 -8.50
N ASN A 226 -2.66 8.30 -9.32
CA ASN A 226 -3.52 9.37 -8.83
C ASN A 226 -4.83 8.78 -8.29
N PRO A 227 -5.16 8.95 -7.00
CA PRO A 227 -6.41 8.40 -6.44
C PRO A 227 -7.68 8.96 -7.10
N GLU A 228 -7.62 10.16 -7.69
CA GLU A 228 -8.76 10.74 -8.43
C GLU A 228 -9.10 10.02 -9.73
N ASP A 229 -8.14 9.25 -10.27
CA ASP A 229 -8.35 8.46 -11.49
C ASP A 229 -8.97 7.08 -11.19
N ILE A 230 -9.14 6.74 -9.91
CA ILE A 230 -9.69 5.45 -9.49
C ILE A 230 -11.23 5.53 -9.44
N GLU A 231 -11.88 4.58 -10.11
CA GLU A 231 -13.34 4.38 -10.06
C GLU A 231 -13.72 3.51 -8.87
N SER A 232 -13.02 2.36 -8.70
CA SER A 232 -13.19 1.46 -7.57
C SER A 232 -11.93 0.65 -7.27
N ILE A 233 -11.84 0.13 -6.05
CA ILE A 233 -10.85 -0.86 -5.63
C ILE A 233 -11.60 -2.08 -5.10
N SER A 234 -11.30 -3.25 -5.68
CA SER A 234 -11.82 -4.53 -5.21
C SER A 234 -10.70 -5.35 -4.56
N MET A 235 -10.92 -5.80 -3.33
CA MET A 235 -9.99 -6.64 -2.58
C MET A 235 -10.37 -8.11 -2.73
N LEU A 236 -9.47 -8.89 -3.34
CA LEU A 236 -9.61 -10.31 -3.54
C LEU A 236 -8.72 -11.03 -2.52
N THR A 237 -9.27 -11.37 -1.35
CA THR A 237 -8.47 -11.82 -0.20
C THR A 237 -8.06 -13.29 -0.25
N GLY A 238 -8.76 -14.13 -1.02
CA GLY A 238 -8.55 -15.57 -1.06
C GLY A 238 -7.81 -16.10 -2.29
N PRO A 239 -7.15 -17.26 -2.19
CA PRO A 239 -6.49 -17.92 -3.32
C PRO A 239 -7.43 -18.27 -4.47
N ALA A 240 -8.73 -18.50 -4.21
CA ALA A 240 -9.71 -18.80 -5.25
C ALA A 240 -9.88 -17.62 -6.23
N ALA A 241 -9.84 -16.39 -5.72
CA ALA A 241 -9.87 -15.20 -6.53
C ALA A 241 -8.53 -14.96 -7.27
N ALA A 242 -7.44 -15.41 -6.66
CA ALA A 242 -6.08 -15.22 -7.13
C ALA A 242 -5.68 -16.21 -8.25
N ALA A 243 -6.32 -17.37 -8.32
CA ALA A 243 -5.92 -18.47 -9.21
C ALA A 243 -5.80 -18.07 -10.70
N LEU A 244 -6.54 -17.07 -11.16
CA LEU A 244 -6.45 -16.59 -12.54
C LEU A 244 -5.28 -15.62 -12.79
N TYR A 245 -4.75 -14.97 -11.75
CA TYR A 245 -3.61 -14.05 -11.89
C TYR A 245 -2.24 -14.71 -11.67
N GLY A 246 -2.21 -15.95 -11.25
CA GLY A 246 -0.99 -16.71 -11.09
C GLY A 246 -0.36 -16.65 -9.70
N ASN A 247 0.87 -17.10 -9.62
CA ASN A 247 1.62 -17.24 -8.37
C ASN A 247 1.78 -15.92 -7.59
N GLN A 248 1.93 -14.80 -8.28
CA GLN A 248 2.08 -13.48 -7.65
C GLN A 248 0.83 -13.08 -6.85
N ALA A 249 -0.32 -13.69 -7.15
CA ALA A 249 -1.57 -13.47 -6.46
C ALA A 249 -1.81 -14.40 -5.26
N ALA A 250 -0.86 -15.28 -4.91
CA ALA A 250 -0.98 -16.20 -3.77
C ALA A 250 -1.29 -15.48 -2.44
N SER A 251 -0.88 -14.22 -2.32
CA SER A 251 -1.12 -13.38 -1.13
C SER A 251 -2.33 -12.47 -1.23
N GLY A 252 -3.17 -12.65 -2.25
CA GLY A 252 -4.35 -11.82 -2.53
C GLY A 252 -4.08 -10.77 -3.62
N VAL A 253 -5.15 -10.10 -4.05
CA VAL A 253 -5.11 -9.12 -5.15
C VAL A 253 -5.83 -7.84 -4.75
N VAL A 254 -5.20 -6.70 -5.03
CA VAL A 254 -5.81 -5.37 -5.03
C VAL A 254 -6.11 -5.01 -6.48
N LEU A 255 -7.36 -5.10 -6.85
CA LEU A 255 -7.83 -4.79 -8.19
C LEU A 255 -8.30 -3.35 -8.26
N ILE A 256 -7.63 -2.53 -9.07
CA ILE A 256 -7.90 -1.11 -9.25
C ILE A 256 -8.57 -0.93 -10.61
N THR A 257 -9.76 -0.36 -10.61
CA THR A 257 -10.47 0.04 -11.82
C THR A 257 -10.31 1.54 -12.00
N THR A 258 -9.85 1.96 -13.18
CA THR A 258 -9.67 3.39 -13.49
C THR A 258 -10.90 3.98 -14.17
N LYS A 259 -11.14 5.28 -13.93
CA LYS A 259 -12.24 6.04 -14.52
C LYS A 259 -12.18 6.03 -16.05
N LYS A 260 -13.36 6.05 -16.67
CA LYS A 260 -13.57 6.17 -18.11
C LYS A 260 -14.28 7.48 -18.44
N GLY A 261 -14.35 7.82 -19.72
CA GLY A 261 -15.24 8.87 -20.19
C GLY A 261 -16.70 8.51 -19.94
N VAL A 262 -17.55 9.50 -19.80
CA VAL A 262 -18.99 9.34 -19.53
C VAL A 262 -19.77 9.68 -20.78
N GLU A 263 -20.75 8.86 -21.12
CA GLU A 263 -21.64 9.08 -22.24
C GLU A 263 -22.58 10.26 -21.97
N GLY A 264 -22.78 11.13 -22.97
CA GLY A 264 -23.81 12.17 -22.99
C GLY A 264 -23.49 13.42 -22.19
N LYS A 265 -22.47 13.45 -21.32
CA LYS A 265 -22.11 14.62 -20.53
C LYS A 265 -20.60 14.85 -20.51
N THR A 266 -20.20 16.08 -20.79
CA THR A 266 -18.83 16.50 -20.53
C THR A 266 -18.74 17.03 -19.10
N THR A 267 -17.86 16.43 -18.30
CA THR A 267 -17.66 16.83 -16.92
C THR A 267 -16.20 17.22 -16.71
N ILE A 268 -15.97 18.40 -16.19
CA ILE A 268 -14.67 18.87 -15.73
C ILE A 268 -14.68 18.89 -14.22
N THR A 269 -13.74 18.19 -13.59
CA THR A 269 -13.59 18.18 -12.14
C THR A 269 -12.26 18.80 -11.76
N ILE A 270 -12.28 19.79 -10.87
CA ILE A 270 -11.09 20.41 -10.28
C ILE A 270 -11.14 20.13 -8.78
N SER A 271 -10.07 19.56 -8.23
CA SER A 271 -10.00 19.28 -6.80
C SER A 271 -8.68 19.77 -6.20
N ASN A 272 -8.76 20.31 -5.00
CA ASN A 272 -7.63 20.63 -4.14
C ASN A 272 -7.82 19.94 -2.78
N ASN A 273 -6.74 19.37 -2.25
CA ASN A 273 -6.68 18.97 -0.85
C ASN A 273 -5.37 19.52 -0.27
N THR A 274 -5.50 20.34 0.76
CA THR A 274 -4.35 20.91 1.46
C THR A 274 -4.41 20.48 2.92
N SER A 275 -3.36 19.83 3.41
CA SER A 275 -3.26 19.39 4.79
C SER A 275 -1.94 19.80 5.43
N PHE A 276 -1.97 19.98 6.75
CA PHE A 276 -0.87 20.36 7.62
C PHE A 276 -0.61 19.23 8.60
N SER A 277 0.64 18.83 8.71
CA SER A 277 1.08 17.70 9.53
C SER A 277 1.92 18.22 10.71
N LYS A 278 1.59 17.78 11.92
CA LYS A 278 2.41 18.02 13.10
C LYS A 278 2.73 16.70 13.79
N VAL A 279 3.88 16.63 14.45
CA VAL A 279 4.24 15.48 15.28
C VAL A 279 3.13 15.20 16.28
N TRP A 280 2.72 13.94 16.35
CA TRP A 280 1.61 13.53 17.20
C TRP A 280 2.07 12.68 18.38
N GLN A 281 2.67 11.53 18.12
CA GLN A 281 3.12 10.61 19.16
C GLN A 281 4.65 10.50 19.10
N MET A 282 5.30 10.76 20.22
CA MET A 282 6.74 10.78 20.36
C MET A 282 7.10 10.30 21.77
N PRO A 283 8.23 9.61 22.00
CA PRO A 283 8.70 9.19 23.30
C PRO A 283 8.72 10.33 24.32
N GLU A 284 8.39 10.03 25.56
CA GLU A 284 8.41 11.01 26.64
C GLU A 284 9.84 11.23 27.16
N MET A 285 10.30 12.47 27.07
CA MET A 285 11.67 12.85 27.46
C MET A 285 11.65 13.78 28.66
N GLN A 286 12.76 13.79 29.39
CA GLN A 286 12.98 14.68 30.55
C GLN A 286 13.78 15.92 30.16
N SER A 287 13.57 17.00 30.92
CA SER A 287 14.35 18.26 30.85
C SER A 287 14.88 18.74 32.20
N LYS A 288 14.73 17.91 33.23
CA LYS A 288 15.07 18.28 34.62
C LYS A 288 16.56 18.13 34.94
N TYR A 289 17.15 17.02 34.49
CA TYR A 289 18.52 16.66 34.79
C TYR A 289 19.43 16.89 33.60
N GLY A 290 20.55 17.53 33.79
CA GLY A 290 21.57 17.75 32.79
C GLY A 290 22.65 16.68 32.75
N ASN A 291 23.67 16.91 31.95
CA ASN A 291 24.85 16.06 31.84
C ASN A 291 25.96 16.53 32.76
N PRO A 292 26.78 15.63 33.29
CA PRO A 292 28.08 16.01 33.90
C PRO A 292 28.99 16.65 32.85
N ALA A 293 29.89 17.51 33.29
CA ALA A 293 30.86 18.15 32.37
C ALA A 293 31.65 17.09 31.61
N GLY A 294 31.67 17.23 30.26
CA GLY A 294 32.36 16.31 29.35
C GLY A 294 31.62 14.97 29.09
N SER A 295 30.41 14.80 29.58
CA SER A 295 29.60 13.63 29.33
C SER A 295 28.40 13.98 28.42
N ILE A 296 28.02 13.06 27.53
CA ILE A 296 26.83 13.19 26.71
C ILE A 296 25.58 12.81 27.53
N GLY A 297 25.67 11.81 28.40
CA GLY A 297 24.54 11.31 29.17
C GLY A 297 24.05 12.34 30.22
N SER A 298 22.73 12.59 30.23
CA SER A 298 22.07 13.55 31.16
C SER A 298 21.89 12.99 32.58
N TRP A 299 22.96 12.44 33.14
CA TRP A 299 23.00 11.84 34.46
C TRP A 299 23.57 12.76 35.59
N GLY A 300 23.73 14.06 35.24
CA GLY A 300 24.29 15.08 36.20
C GLY A 300 23.23 15.69 37.10
N SER A 301 23.49 16.92 37.55
CA SER A 301 22.64 17.67 38.48
C SER A 301 21.36 18.21 37.81
N VAL A 302 20.46 18.73 38.65
CA VAL A 302 19.24 19.41 38.19
C VAL A 302 19.61 20.72 37.49
N VAL A 303 19.14 20.91 36.24
CA VAL A 303 19.38 22.10 35.43
C VAL A 303 18.07 22.77 34.97
N ASN A 304 16.96 22.01 34.88
CA ASN A 304 15.68 22.48 34.31
C ASN A 304 15.87 23.12 32.92
N SER A 305 16.34 22.29 31.98
CA SER A 305 16.55 22.69 30.59
C SER A 305 15.24 23.11 29.91
N ASP A 306 15.27 24.07 29.01
CA ASP A 306 14.18 24.45 28.13
C ASP A 306 14.18 23.68 26.79
N TYR A 307 15.09 22.72 26.65
CA TYR A 307 15.19 21.91 25.46
C TYR A 307 13.95 21.06 25.23
N ASP A 308 13.28 21.29 24.09
CA ASP A 308 12.19 20.46 23.59
C ASP A 308 12.53 19.99 22.17
N PRO A 309 12.73 18.69 21.94
CA PRO A 309 13.05 18.14 20.64
C PRO A 309 11.94 18.37 19.59
N ARG A 310 10.71 18.70 20.01
CA ARG A 310 9.62 19.05 19.09
C ARG A 310 9.91 20.30 18.27
N ASN A 311 10.74 21.21 18.80
CA ASN A 311 11.14 22.45 18.13
C ASN A 311 12.02 22.25 16.88
N PHE A 312 12.59 21.06 16.71
CA PHE A 312 13.31 20.69 15.50
C PHE A 312 12.38 20.44 14.30
N PHE A 313 11.17 19.97 14.57
CA PHE A 313 10.25 19.57 13.52
C PHE A 313 9.47 20.77 12.96
N ASN A 314 9.34 20.79 11.65
CA ASN A 314 8.49 21.74 10.93
C ASN A 314 7.01 21.31 10.98
N THR A 315 6.13 22.24 10.70
CA THR A 315 4.78 21.88 10.25
C THR A 315 4.88 21.39 8.81
N GLY A 316 4.67 20.09 8.60
CA GLY A 316 4.63 19.51 7.27
C GLY A 316 3.42 20.04 6.50
N THR A 317 3.53 20.10 5.18
CA THR A 317 2.42 20.50 4.29
C THR A 317 2.28 19.50 3.17
N ASN A 318 1.04 19.13 2.83
CA ASN A 318 0.73 18.27 1.70
C ASN A 318 -0.37 18.94 0.86
N VAL A 319 -0.04 19.27 -0.39
CA VAL A 319 -0.96 19.93 -1.33
C VAL A 319 -1.14 19.02 -2.54
N ILE A 320 -2.36 18.52 -2.71
CA ILE A 320 -2.75 17.68 -3.82
C ILE A 320 -3.77 18.42 -4.68
N ASN A 321 -3.42 18.69 -5.94
CA ASN A 321 -4.33 19.27 -6.93
C ASN A 321 -4.60 18.26 -8.03
N SER A 322 -5.82 18.24 -8.54
CA SER A 322 -6.17 17.42 -9.69
C SER A 322 -7.18 18.14 -10.58
N VAL A 323 -7.01 17.99 -11.87
CA VAL A 323 -7.97 18.43 -12.89
C VAL A 323 -8.26 17.23 -13.77
N SER A 324 -9.52 16.89 -13.96
CA SER A 324 -9.93 15.80 -14.86
C SER A 324 -11.05 16.23 -15.79
N LEU A 325 -11.05 15.65 -16.98
CA LEU A 325 -12.06 15.78 -18.00
C LEU A 325 -12.60 14.39 -18.35
N ALA A 326 -13.90 14.20 -18.18
CA ALA A 326 -14.62 13.02 -18.66
C ALA A 326 -15.63 13.44 -19.70
N THR A 327 -15.56 12.87 -20.90
CA THR A 327 -16.47 13.20 -22.01
C THR A 327 -16.67 11.97 -22.88
N GLY A 328 -17.76 11.96 -23.62
CA GLY A 328 -17.93 10.87 -24.57
C GLY A 328 -19.32 10.79 -25.20
N THR A 329 -19.36 9.94 -26.19
CA THR A 329 -20.56 9.45 -26.87
C THR A 329 -20.68 7.95 -26.65
N GLN A 330 -21.75 7.33 -27.12
CA GLN A 330 -21.93 5.89 -27.10
C GLN A 330 -20.76 5.10 -27.76
N LYS A 331 -20.11 5.72 -28.76
CA LYS A 331 -19.04 5.11 -29.54
C LYS A 331 -17.64 5.48 -29.13
N ASN A 332 -17.46 6.63 -28.49
CA ASN A 332 -16.14 7.11 -28.05
C ASN A 332 -16.25 7.77 -26.68
N GLN A 333 -15.47 7.31 -25.73
CA GLN A 333 -15.41 7.83 -24.37
C GLN A 333 -13.96 8.18 -24.06
N THR A 334 -13.73 9.39 -23.55
CA THR A 334 -12.39 9.90 -23.23
C THR A 334 -12.34 10.42 -21.81
N TYR A 335 -11.32 10.00 -21.09
CA TYR A 335 -10.96 10.53 -19.77
C TYR A 335 -9.54 11.05 -19.81
N LEU A 336 -9.31 12.26 -19.30
CA LEU A 336 -7.99 12.87 -19.17
C LEU A 336 -7.84 13.42 -17.78
N SER A 337 -6.66 13.29 -17.17
CA SER A 337 -6.37 13.91 -15.87
C SER A 337 -4.93 14.40 -15.75
N VAL A 338 -4.78 15.43 -14.94
CA VAL A 338 -3.49 15.97 -14.50
C VAL A 338 -3.56 16.15 -13.00
N SER A 339 -2.57 15.64 -12.27
CA SER A 339 -2.49 15.86 -10.83
C SER A 339 -1.09 16.21 -10.38
N THR A 340 -1.02 16.96 -9.28
CA THR A 340 0.22 17.31 -8.58
C THR A 340 0.09 16.98 -7.11
N THR A 341 1.12 16.37 -6.54
CA THR A 341 1.29 16.18 -5.11
C THR A 341 2.57 16.86 -4.71
N ASN A 342 2.49 17.92 -3.89
CA ASN A 342 3.64 18.66 -3.40
C ASN A 342 3.63 18.61 -1.87
N THR A 343 4.63 17.99 -1.29
CA THR A 343 4.70 17.76 0.14
C THR A 343 6.03 18.22 0.70
N ASN A 344 6.00 19.05 1.74
CA ASN A 344 7.13 19.30 2.61
C ASN A 344 6.95 18.44 3.87
N GLY A 345 7.97 17.66 4.23
CA GLY A 345 7.94 16.80 5.40
C GLY A 345 8.05 17.57 6.71
N ILE A 346 7.88 16.85 7.82
CA ILE A 346 8.09 17.41 9.16
C ILE A 346 9.58 17.61 9.48
N LEU A 347 10.49 16.89 8.83
CA LEU A 347 11.93 17.12 8.96
C LEU A 347 12.35 18.32 8.12
N PRO A 348 13.29 19.15 8.59
CA PRO A 348 13.90 20.19 7.76
C PRO A 348 14.44 19.61 6.45
N ASN A 349 14.33 20.35 5.35
CA ASN A 349 14.87 19.98 4.03
C ASN A 349 14.42 18.61 3.49
N SER A 350 13.28 18.08 3.95
CA SER A 350 12.65 16.87 3.43
C SER A 350 11.42 17.19 2.58
N GLY A 351 11.19 16.42 1.52
CA GLY A 351 10.03 16.67 0.66
C GLY A 351 9.75 15.54 -0.33
N TYR A 352 8.55 15.61 -0.89
CA TYR A 352 8.06 14.67 -1.90
C TYR A 352 7.20 15.41 -2.93
N ASN A 353 7.57 15.31 -4.20
CA ASN A 353 6.83 15.91 -5.30
C ASN A 353 6.50 14.86 -6.34
N ARG A 354 5.25 14.84 -6.80
CA ARG A 354 4.78 13.94 -7.84
C ARG A 354 3.86 14.67 -8.80
N TYR A 355 4.04 14.41 -10.09
CA TYR A 355 3.24 14.94 -11.18
C TYR A 355 2.75 13.78 -12.03
N ASN A 356 1.43 13.67 -12.19
CA ASN A 356 0.77 12.62 -12.96
C ASN A 356 0.03 13.22 -14.14
N PHE A 357 0.17 12.57 -15.30
CA PHE A 357 -0.61 12.82 -16.50
C PHE A 357 -1.21 11.50 -16.95
N SER A 358 -2.52 11.40 -17.01
CA SER A 358 -3.22 10.17 -17.38
C SER A 358 -4.26 10.45 -18.43
N GLY A 359 -4.43 9.51 -19.35
CA GLY A 359 -5.47 9.53 -20.37
C GLY A 359 -5.98 8.13 -20.67
N ARG A 360 -7.28 8.01 -20.89
CA ARG A 360 -7.93 6.78 -21.31
C ARG A 360 -8.97 7.08 -22.38
N ASN A 361 -8.97 6.26 -23.42
CA ASN A 361 -9.96 6.33 -24.48
C ASN A 361 -10.50 4.94 -24.77
N THR A 362 -11.82 4.84 -24.84
CA THR A 362 -12.54 3.63 -25.25
C THR A 362 -13.34 3.97 -26.52
N THR A 363 -13.06 3.26 -27.62
CA THR A 363 -13.73 3.50 -28.91
C THR A 363 -14.30 2.20 -29.45
N LYS A 364 -15.53 2.28 -29.97
CA LYS A 364 -16.23 1.17 -30.63
C LYS A 364 -16.27 1.35 -32.12
N PHE A 365 -16.00 0.29 -32.86
CA PHE A 365 -15.94 0.23 -34.32
C PHE A 365 -16.84 -0.89 -34.87
N PHE A 366 -17.06 -0.89 -36.17
CA PHE A 366 -17.74 -1.96 -36.93
C PHE A 366 -19.10 -2.35 -36.31
N LYS A 367 -20.00 -1.36 -36.14
CA LYS A 367 -21.31 -1.54 -35.51
C LYS A 367 -21.20 -2.12 -34.10
N ASP A 368 -20.27 -1.53 -33.33
CA ASP A 368 -19.98 -1.85 -31.94
C ASP A 368 -19.41 -3.26 -31.67
N LYS A 369 -19.05 -4.01 -32.72
CA LYS A 369 -18.45 -5.33 -32.57
C LYS A 369 -16.99 -5.33 -32.12
N VAL A 370 -16.27 -4.25 -32.39
CA VAL A 370 -14.87 -4.11 -32.00
C VAL A 370 -14.73 -2.96 -30.98
N THR A 371 -14.20 -3.23 -29.82
CA THR A 371 -13.91 -2.22 -28.82
C THR A 371 -12.40 -2.12 -28.60
N LEU A 372 -11.86 -0.93 -28.79
CA LEU A 372 -10.48 -0.59 -28.44
C LEU A 372 -10.49 0.29 -27.20
N ASP A 373 -9.82 -0.16 -26.13
CA ASP A 373 -9.62 0.58 -24.87
C ASP A 373 -8.13 0.80 -24.68
N MET A 374 -7.70 2.05 -24.64
CA MET A 374 -6.29 2.45 -24.50
C MET A 374 -6.12 3.37 -23.31
N GLY A 375 -5.10 3.10 -22.51
CA GLY A 375 -4.69 3.95 -21.40
C GLY A 375 -3.22 4.31 -21.50
N ALA A 376 -2.88 5.53 -21.12
CA ALA A 376 -1.51 5.99 -20.99
C ALA A 376 -1.36 6.84 -19.73
N SER A 377 -0.27 6.63 -18.98
CA SER A 377 0.07 7.43 -17.81
C SER A 377 1.55 7.77 -17.83
N PHE A 378 1.87 9.01 -17.50
CA PHE A 378 3.23 9.49 -17.32
C PHE A 378 3.36 10.12 -15.94
N ILE A 379 4.37 9.69 -15.18
CA ILE A 379 4.58 10.05 -13.79
C ILE A 379 6.01 10.53 -13.59
N MET A 380 6.15 11.67 -12.95
CA MET A 380 7.43 12.21 -12.49
C MET A 380 7.37 12.35 -10.97
N GLN A 381 8.39 11.82 -10.30
CA GLN A 381 8.51 11.91 -8.84
C GLN A 381 9.90 12.40 -8.48
N ASP A 382 9.98 13.23 -7.47
CA ASP A 382 11.22 13.71 -6.83
C ASP A 382 11.01 13.64 -5.32
N ASP A 383 11.74 12.77 -4.64
CA ASP A 383 11.78 12.70 -3.19
C ASP A 383 13.17 13.08 -2.67
N LYS A 384 13.19 13.78 -1.55
CA LYS A 384 14.40 14.32 -0.93
C LYS A 384 14.38 14.06 0.57
N ASN A 385 15.47 13.52 1.09
CA ASN A 385 15.72 13.30 2.51
C ASN A 385 14.57 12.61 3.25
N LEU A 386 13.96 11.60 2.61
CA LEU A 386 13.05 10.71 3.30
C LEU A 386 13.87 9.84 4.25
N THR A 387 13.48 9.83 5.53
CA THR A 387 14.14 9.07 6.59
C THR A 387 13.15 8.05 7.13
N SER A 388 13.60 6.85 7.43
CA SER A 388 12.78 5.79 8.01
C SER A 388 13.08 5.59 9.49
N GLN A 389 14.13 4.84 9.79
CA GLN A 389 14.60 4.54 11.13
C GLN A 389 16.09 4.14 11.10
N GLY A 390 16.65 3.85 12.25
CA GLY A 390 18.01 3.39 12.42
C GLY A 390 18.92 4.45 13.03
N LEU A 391 20.13 4.04 13.33
CA LEU A 391 21.15 4.92 13.96
C LEU A 391 21.84 5.81 12.93
N TYR A 392 21.98 5.34 11.67
CA TYR A 392 22.76 6.00 10.63
C TYR A 392 21.88 6.79 9.66
N TYR A 393 22.39 7.91 9.19
CA TYR A 393 21.71 8.81 8.24
C TYR A 393 20.38 9.35 8.77
N ASN A 394 20.24 9.42 10.08
CA ASN A 394 19.03 9.77 10.78
C ASN A 394 19.31 10.93 11.76
N PRO A 395 18.56 12.03 11.70
CA PRO A 395 18.77 13.15 12.63
C PRO A 395 18.30 12.85 14.05
N LEU A 396 17.46 11.82 14.28
CA LEU A 396 16.80 11.60 15.56
C LEU A 396 17.74 11.12 16.68
N PRO A 397 18.79 10.31 16.46
CA PRO A 397 19.74 10.01 17.53
C PRO A 397 20.37 11.29 18.11
N GLY A 398 20.91 12.16 17.29
CA GLY A 398 21.48 13.43 17.75
C GLY A 398 20.46 14.37 18.37
N LEU A 399 19.20 14.34 17.88
CA LEU A 399 18.10 15.12 18.42
C LEU A 399 17.64 14.60 19.79
N TYR A 400 17.32 13.32 19.90
CA TYR A 400 16.69 12.76 21.11
C TYR A 400 17.68 12.62 22.28
N LEU A 401 18.93 12.26 21.96
CA LEU A 401 19.98 12.03 22.95
C LEU A 401 20.77 13.30 23.32
N PHE A 402 20.42 14.45 22.74
CA PHE A 402 21.10 15.72 23.00
C PHE A 402 21.24 16.00 24.51
N PRO A 403 22.44 16.38 25.00
CA PRO A 403 22.71 16.66 26.41
C PRO A 403 21.86 17.81 26.96
N ARG A 404 21.23 17.63 28.10
CA ARG A 404 20.23 18.58 28.64
C ARG A 404 20.81 19.82 29.28
N SER A 405 22.11 19.85 29.62
CA SER A 405 22.78 21.08 30.11
C SER A 405 23.23 22.02 29.01
N ASP A 406 23.29 21.53 27.78
CA ASP A 406 23.92 22.25 26.67
C ASP A 406 22.89 23.06 25.91
N ASN A 407 23.35 24.09 25.21
CA ASN A 407 22.50 25.03 24.51
C ASN A 407 22.20 24.53 23.09
N TRP A 408 20.93 24.22 22.83
CA TRP A 408 20.49 23.80 21.49
C TRP A 408 20.73 24.85 20.39
N SER A 409 20.70 26.15 20.72
CA SER A 409 20.91 27.20 19.73
C SER A 409 22.31 27.16 19.09
N ASP A 410 23.30 26.64 19.81
CA ASP A 410 24.65 26.47 19.28
C ASP A 410 24.73 25.38 18.20
N ILE A 411 23.85 24.37 18.32
CA ILE A 411 23.76 23.24 17.41
C ILE A 411 22.99 23.63 16.14
N GLN A 412 22.11 24.63 16.20
CA GLN A 412 21.44 25.16 15.01
C GLN A 412 22.43 25.76 14.00
N LEU A 413 23.59 26.27 14.49
CA LEU A 413 24.71 26.64 13.68
C LEU A 413 25.54 25.40 13.30
N TYR A 414 24.90 24.48 12.61
CA TYR A 414 25.38 23.12 12.32
C TYR A 414 26.69 23.05 11.53
N GLU A 415 27.11 24.15 10.92
CA GLU A 415 28.37 24.25 10.19
C GLU A 415 29.14 25.51 10.58
N ARG A 416 30.45 25.43 10.56
CA ARG A 416 31.38 26.54 10.82
C ARG A 416 32.46 26.57 9.74
N TYR A 417 32.77 27.77 9.24
CA TYR A 417 33.82 27.90 8.26
C TYR A 417 35.18 27.67 8.91
N ASP A 418 35.94 26.75 8.33
CA ASP A 418 37.33 26.47 8.71
C ASP A 418 38.26 27.15 7.71
N SER A 419 39.00 28.13 8.17
CA SER A 419 39.90 28.91 7.31
C SER A 419 41.12 28.12 6.82
N ALA A 420 41.54 27.08 7.54
CA ALA A 420 42.65 26.21 7.16
C ALA A 420 42.25 25.23 6.06
N LEU A 421 41.01 24.77 6.09
CA LEU A 421 40.45 23.86 5.08
C LEU A 421 39.82 24.61 3.89
N GLY A 422 39.40 25.87 4.08
CA GLY A 422 38.78 26.69 3.05
C GLY A 422 37.29 26.35 2.77
N TYR A 423 36.62 25.59 3.65
CA TYR A 423 35.20 25.25 3.54
C TYR A 423 34.54 25.10 4.93
N SER A 424 33.20 25.03 4.94
CA SER A 424 32.45 24.82 6.17
C SER A 424 32.48 23.37 6.61
N THR A 425 32.76 23.15 7.91
CA THR A 425 32.83 21.84 8.57
C THR A 425 31.69 21.65 9.50
N VAL A 426 31.33 20.37 9.84
CA VAL A 426 30.32 20.08 10.82
C VAL A 426 30.66 20.65 12.20
N PHE A 427 29.67 21.23 12.85
CA PHE A 427 29.75 21.56 14.26
C PHE A 427 28.96 20.54 15.10
N TRP A 428 29.69 19.61 15.70
CA TRP A 428 29.14 18.61 16.59
C TRP A 428 30.23 18.17 17.60
N PRO A 429 30.19 18.68 18.85
CA PRO A 429 31.30 18.47 19.80
C PRO A 429 31.26 17.12 20.50
N TYR A 430 30.25 16.28 20.26
CA TYR A 430 30.02 15.06 21.04
C TYR A 430 30.53 13.78 20.37
N GLY A 431 30.97 13.83 19.11
CA GLY A 431 31.29 12.62 18.34
C GLY A 431 30.04 11.78 18.04
N ASN A 432 30.24 10.55 17.60
CA ASN A 432 29.13 9.64 17.29
C ASN A 432 28.71 8.72 18.47
N ASP A 433 29.53 8.65 19.51
CA ASP A 433 29.34 7.85 20.74
C ASP A 433 28.92 6.36 20.49
N GLY A 434 29.36 5.81 19.36
CA GLY A 434 29.02 4.43 18.94
C GLY A 434 27.56 4.23 18.49
N VAL A 435 26.75 5.28 18.51
CA VAL A 435 25.32 5.24 18.12
C VAL A 435 25.01 6.14 16.93
N GLY A 436 26.01 6.51 16.16
CA GLY A 436 25.84 7.29 14.95
C GLY A 436 25.32 8.72 15.17
N MET A 437 25.51 9.28 16.36
CA MET A 437 25.10 10.66 16.65
C MET A 437 25.83 11.66 15.80
N GLN A 438 25.08 12.55 15.17
CA GLN A 438 25.56 13.70 14.45
C GLN A 438 24.66 14.90 14.68
N ASN A 439 25.13 16.08 14.31
CA ASN A 439 24.28 17.26 14.33
C ASN A 439 23.02 17.05 13.45
N PRO A 440 21.81 17.10 14.01
CA PRO A 440 20.58 16.83 13.25
C PRO A 440 20.37 17.75 12.03
N TYR A 441 20.80 19.01 12.12
CA TYR A 441 20.71 19.94 11.00
C TYR A 441 21.75 19.64 9.92
N TRP A 442 22.94 19.14 10.30
CA TRP A 442 23.95 18.67 9.34
C TRP A 442 23.41 17.49 8.54
N VAL A 443 22.86 16.48 9.22
CA VAL A 443 22.26 15.31 8.58
C VAL A 443 21.20 15.74 7.55
N GLN A 444 20.33 16.70 7.88
CA GLN A 444 19.29 17.14 6.97
C GLN A 444 19.79 18.05 5.82
N ASN A 445 20.90 18.75 6.00
CA ASN A 445 21.37 19.74 5.02
C ASN A 445 22.63 19.31 4.25
N ARG A 446 23.42 18.38 4.80
CA ARG A 446 24.72 17.97 4.25
C ARG A 446 24.84 16.47 3.97
N GLU A 447 23.88 15.68 4.39
CA GLU A 447 23.71 14.29 3.97
C GLU A 447 22.49 14.19 3.05
N VAL A 448 22.64 14.72 1.83
CA VAL A 448 21.50 14.94 0.94
C VAL A 448 21.27 13.72 0.06
N ARG A 449 20.17 13.03 0.32
CA ARG A 449 19.64 11.95 -0.50
C ARG A 449 18.52 12.49 -1.40
N GLN A 450 18.61 12.25 -2.70
CA GLN A 450 17.54 12.59 -3.64
C GLN A 450 17.29 11.45 -4.61
N ASN A 451 16.03 11.14 -4.80
CA ASN A 451 15.58 10.09 -5.69
C ASN A 451 14.61 10.67 -6.73
N LYS A 452 14.95 10.55 -8.01
CA LYS A 452 14.15 11.06 -9.13
C LYS A 452 13.67 9.91 -9.98
N LYS A 453 12.35 9.70 -9.98
CA LYS A 453 11.70 8.63 -10.75
C LYS A 453 10.90 9.23 -11.92
N LYS A 454 11.00 8.59 -13.06
CA LYS A 454 10.12 8.78 -14.21
C LYS A 454 9.53 7.44 -14.58
N ARG A 455 8.21 7.39 -14.70
CA ARG A 455 7.49 6.17 -15.08
C ARG A 455 6.51 6.48 -16.18
N TYR A 456 6.40 5.60 -17.14
CA TYR A 456 5.34 5.62 -18.12
C TYR A 456 4.72 4.24 -18.22
N MET A 457 3.41 4.24 -18.23
CA MET A 457 2.59 3.05 -18.42
C MET A 457 1.73 3.25 -19.66
N PHE A 458 1.66 2.25 -20.48
CA PHE A 458 0.77 2.18 -21.61
C PHE A 458 0.03 0.85 -21.58
N ASN A 459 -1.27 0.86 -21.78
CA ASN A 459 -2.07 -0.34 -21.91
C ASN A 459 -3.03 -0.20 -23.08
N ALA A 460 -3.25 -1.29 -23.79
CA ALA A 460 -4.25 -1.39 -24.84
C ALA A 460 -4.97 -2.73 -24.76
N SER A 461 -6.27 -2.70 -24.98
CA SER A 461 -7.14 -3.87 -25.05
C SER A 461 -7.99 -3.78 -26.31
N LEU A 462 -7.91 -4.77 -27.16
CA LEU A 462 -8.77 -4.92 -28.34
C LEU A 462 -9.72 -6.10 -28.11
N THR A 463 -11.01 -5.82 -28.01
CA THR A 463 -12.06 -6.83 -27.83
C THR A 463 -12.88 -6.94 -29.11
N TYR A 464 -13.09 -8.15 -29.60
CA TYR A 464 -13.93 -8.45 -30.74
C TYR A 464 -15.09 -9.37 -30.35
N ASP A 465 -16.31 -8.85 -30.44
CA ASP A 465 -17.56 -9.59 -30.27
C ASP A 465 -17.87 -10.36 -31.56
N ILE A 466 -17.39 -11.61 -31.64
CA ILE A 466 -17.55 -12.48 -32.82
C ILE A 466 -19.03 -12.80 -33.03
N THR A 467 -19.66 -13.20 -31.90
CA THR A 467 -21.11 -13.43 -31.83
C THR A 467 -21.61 -12.84 -30.50
N ASP A 468 -22.91 -12.86 -30.25
CA ASP A 468 -23.49 -12.35 -28.99
C ASP A 468 -23.04 -13.17 -27.77
N TRP A 469 -22.55 -14.38 -27.96
CA TRP A 469 -22.11 -15.30 -26.93
C TRP A 469 -20.60 -15.57 -26.91
N LEU A 470 -19.85 -15.14 -27.94
CA LEU A 470 -18.40 -15.38 -28.06
C LEU A 470 -17.63 -14.08 -28.28
N LYS A 471 -16.72 -13.75 -27.40
CA LYS A 471 -15.81 -12.62 -27.46
C LYS A 471 -14.36 -13.08 -27.43
N VAL A 472 -13.50 -12.37 -28.13
CA VAL A 472 -12.03 -12.56 -28.01
C VAL A 472 -11.41 -11.20 -27.70
N ALA A 473 -10.53 -11.17 -26.73
CA ALA A 473 -9.78 -9.98 -26.34
C ALA A 473 -8.27 -10.25 -26.38
N GLY A 474 -7.51 -9.31 -26.93
CA GLY A 474 -6.06 -9.25 -26.81
C GLY A 474 -5.68 -8.02 -26.02
N ARG A 475 -4.79 -8.16 -25.03
CA ARG A 475 -4.37 -7.05 -24.17
C ARG A 475 -2.85 -6.97 -24.12
N VAL A 476 -2.34 -5.76 -24.08
CA VAL A 476 -0.89 -5.49 -23.91
C VAL A 476 -0.71 -4.36 -22.93
N LYS A 477 0.33 -4.46 -22.10
CA LYS A 477 0.78 -3.41 -21.20
C LYS A 477 2.29 -3.29 -21.25
N VAL A 478 2.76 -2.07 -21.28
CA VAL A 478 4.17 -1.71 -21.08
C VAL A 478 4.23 -0.79 -19.86
N ASP A 479 5.07 -1.14 -18.90
CA ASP A 479 5.29 -0.38 -17.68
C ASP A 479 6.80 -0.21 -17.52
N ASN A 480 7.27 1.00 -17.69
CA ASN A 480 8.69 1.32 -17.64
C ASN A 480 8.95 2.42 -16.64
N TYR A 481 9.94 2.23 -15.77
CA TYR A 481 10.45 3.31 -14.94
C TYR A 481 11.96 3.43 -15.01
N THR A 482 12.41 4.66 -14.86
CA THR A 482 13.81 5.01 -14.64
C THR A 482 13.89 5.76 -13.32
N ASN A 483 14.78 5.32 -12.45
CA ASN A 483 15.00 5.87 -11.14
C ASN A 483 16.45 6.28 -10.99
N ARG A 484 16.74 7.55 -10.65
CA ARG A 484 18.08 8.05 -10.36
C ARG A 484 18.17 8.42 -8.91
N LEU A 485 18.99 7.67 -8.17
CA LEU A 485 19.33 7.94 -6.78
C LEU A 485 20.67 8.66 -6.71
N THR A 486 20.68 9.84 -6.10
CA THR A 486 21.91 10.54 -5.74
C THR A 486 22.02 10.66 -4.24
N TYR A 487 23.22 10.46 -3.71
CA TYR A 487 23.50 10.66 -2.29
C TYR A 487 24.81 11.42 -2.16
N LYS A 488 24.78 12.54 -1.43
CA LYS A 488 25.89 13.47 -1.23
C LYS A 488 26.16 13.58 0.26
N LEU A 489 27.30 13.07 0.69
CA LEU A 489 27.82 13.26 2.03
C LEU A 489 28.94 14.28 1.97
N TYR A 490 28.77 15.40 2.66
CA TYR A 490 29.73 16.46 2.63
C TYR A 490 30.99 16.12 3.45
N ALA A 491 32.11 16.75 3.14
CA ALA A 491 33.36 16.66 3.90
C ALA A 491 33.08 16.95 5.38
N THR A 492 33.79 16.25 6.28
CA THR A 492 33.60 16.26 7.73
C THR A 492 32.32 15.60 8.28
N THR A 493 31.46 15.00 7.43
CA THR A 493 30.52 14.01 7.89
C THR A 493 31.29 12.85 8.54
N ASP A 494 30.66 12.14 9.50
CA ASP A 494 31.33 11.07 10.26
C ASP A 494 32.09 10.09 9.37
N ALA A 495 33.29 9.74 9.76
CA ALA A 495 34.21 8.89 9.00
C ALA A 495 33.73 7.45 8.81
N ILE A 496 32.72 7.02 9.55
CA ILE A 496 32.11 5.69 9.37
C ILE A 496 31.53 5.54 7.97
N TRP A 497 30.95 6.60 7.40
CA TRP A 497 30.28 6.55 6.08
C TRP A 497 30.69 7.60 5.07
N ALA A 498 31.53 8.58 5.44
CA ALA A 498 32.04 9.57 4.51
C ALA A 498 33.58 9.62 4.51
N GLY A 499 34.17 9.77 3.34
CA GLY A 499 35.59 10.06 3.23
C GLY A 499 35.95 11.50 3.69
N PRO A 500 37.24 11.82 3.88
CA PRO A 500 37.66 13.14 4.35
C PRO A 500 37.15 14.30 3.49
N ASN A 501 37.02 14.09 2.19
CA ASN A 501 36.52 15.06 1.22
C ASN A 501 35.03 14.95 0.95
N GLY A 502 34.34 13.99 1.65
CA GLY A 502 32.94 13.61 1.42
C GLY A 502 32.78 12.33 0.61
N SER A 503 31.55 11.95 0.33
CA SER A 503 31.23 10.78 -0.47
C SER A 503 30.08 11.08 -1.43
N TYR A 504 30.08 10.38 -2.57
CA TYR A 504 29.08 10.57 -3.61
C TYR A 504 28.59 9.24 -4.17
N ARG A 505 27.27 9.09 -4.25
CA ARG A 505 26.58 8.01 -4.95
C ARG A 505 25.71 8.60 -6.06
N ASP A 506 25.77 8.03 -7.25
CA ASP A 506 24.90 8.34 -8.38
C ASP A 506 24.57 7.04 -9.12
N ILE A 507 23.38 6.54 -8.89
CA ILE A 507 22.92 5.25 -9.40
C ILE A 507 21.65 5.48 -10.20
N THR A 508 21.62 4.94 -11.43
CA THR A 508 20.43 4.89 -12.26
C THR A 508 19.97 3.44 -12.40
N SER A 509 18.75 3.17 -12.02
CA SER A 509 18.09 1.88 -12.25
C SER A 509 16.94 2.05 -13.23
N GLN A 510 16.75 1.05 -14.08
CA GLN A 510 15.65 0.97 -15.03
C GLN A 510 14.94 -0.36 -14.88
N MET A 511 13.63 -0.34 -15.03
CA MET A 511 12.84 -1.55 -15.13
C MET A 511 11.86 -1.43 -16.28
N ASN A 512 11.84 -2.46 -17.11
CA ASN A 512 10.94 -2.61 -18.22
C ASN A 512 10.08 -3.85 -17.99
N ASN A 513 8.80 -3.68 -17.79
CA ASN A 513 7.83 -4.77 -17.70
C ASN A 513 6.89 -4.72 -18.89
N THR A 514 6.80 -5.82 -19.62
CA THR A 514 5.87 -6.01 -20.73
C THR A 514 4.99 -7.20 -20.46
N TYR A 515 3.69 -7.00 -20.51
CA TYR A 515 2.68 -8.02 -20.35
C TYR A 515 1.80 -8.09 -21.59
N ALA A 516 1.46 -9.30 -22.03
CA ALA A 516 0.47 -9.52 -23.06
C ALA A 516 -0.38 -10.75 -22.73
N ASP A 517 -1.66 -10.72 -23.10
CA ASP A 517 -2.53 -11.88 -23.04
C ASP A 517 -3.55 -11.90 -24.19
N ALA A 518 -4.11 -13.09 -24.40
CA ALA A 518 -5.26 -13.29 -25.26
C ALA A 518 -6.28 -14.15 -24.52
N ILE A 519 -7.55 -13.74 -24.54
CA ILE A 519 -8.64 -14.37 -23.80
C ILE A 519 -9.84 -14.56 -24.74
N ALA A 520 -10.36 -15.78 -24.82
CA ALA A 520 -11.66 -16.07 -25.41
C ALA A 520 -12.69 -16.25 -24.29
N THR A 521 -13.81 -15.55 -24.40
CA THR A 521 -14.91 -15.57 -23.41
C THR A 521 -16.19 -16.06 -24.09
N VAL A 522 -16.82 -17.05 -23.48
CA VAL A 522 -18.11 -17.58 -23.86
C VAL A 522 -19.14 -17.21 -22.80
N ASN A 523 -20.20 -16.50 -23.21
CA ASN A 523 -21.35 -16.18 -22.38
C ASN A 523 -22.60 -16.70 -23.08
N LYS A 524 -23.20 -17.78 -22.55
CA LYS A 524 -24.36 -18.37 -23.20
C LYS A 524 -25.40 -18.85 -22.17
N THR A 525 -26.64 -18.47 -22.41
CA THR A 525 -27.78 -18.91 -21.63
C THR A 525 -28.65 -19.84 -22.49
N TRP A 526 -29.10 -20.95 -21.90
CA TRP A 526 -30.05 -21.87 -22.52
C TRP A 526 -31.00 -22.43 -21.44
N GLY A 527 -32.30 -22.12 -21.61
CA GLY A 527 -33.31 -22.46 -20.58
C GLY A 527 -32.92 -21.91 -19.21
N ASP A 528 -32.85 -22.77 -18.22
CA ASP A 528 -32.54 -22.45 -16.83
C ASP A 528 -31.02 -22.34 -16.53
N PHE A 529 -30.18 -22.64 -17.52
CA PHE A 529 -28.73 -22.67 -17.34
C PHE A 529 -28.07 -21.49 -18.03
N SER A 530 -27.05 -20.91 -17.39
CA SER A 530 -26.12 -19.98 -18.02
C SER A 530 -24.67 -20.40 -17.79
N LEU A 531 -23.86 -20.27 -18.82
CA LEU A 531 -22.43 -20.57 -18.80
C LEU A 531 -21.64 -19.31 -19.10
N ASN A 532 -20.69 -18.97 -18.21
CA ASN A 532 -19.61 -18.03 -18.47
C ASN A 532 -18.30 -18.82 -18.44
N ALA A 533 -17.59 -18.88 -19.55
CA ALA A 533 -16.31 -19.59 -19.62
C ALA A 533 -15.24 -18.73 -20.28
N ASN A 534 -14.02 -18.83 -19.79
CA ASN A 534 -12.88 -18.08 -20.31
C ASN A 534 -11.71 -19.06 -20.49
N VAL A 535 -11.01 -18.92 -21.62
CA VAL A 535 -9.75 -19.63 -21.90
C VAL A 535 -8.76 -18.61 -22.42
N GLY A 536 -7.55 -18.64 -21.93
CA GLY A 536 -6.54 -17.67 -22.34
C GLY A 536 -5.11 -18.11 -22.07
N GLY A 537 -4.19 -17.31 -22.59
CA GLY A 537 -2.77 -17.43 -22.33
C GLY A 537 -2.14 -16.07 -22.13
N SER A 538 -1.09 -16.00 -21.34
CA SER A 538 -0.39 -14.76 -21.04
C SER A 538 1.13 -14.95 -21.04
N ILE A 539 1.83 -13.86 -21.32
CA ILE A 539 3.28 -13.72 -21.16
C ILE A 539 3.57 -12.44 -20.40
N ASN A 540 4.47 -12.53 -19.44
CA ASN A 540 4.99 -11.38 -18.67
C ASN A 540 6.51 -11.41 -18.71
N ASN A 541 7.12 -10.31 -19.11
CA ASN A 541 8.55 -10.16 -19.29
C ASN A 541 9.04 -8.94 -18.51
N THR A 542 10.01 -9.13 -17.60
CA THR A 542 10.55 -8.06 -16.76
C THR A 542 12.06 -8.04 -16.87
N VAL A 543 12.61 -6.90 -17.25
CA VAL A 543 14.05 -6.64 -17.32
C VAL A 543 14.38 -5.51 -16.36
N TYR A 544 15.37 -5.75 -15.50
CA TYR A 544 15.91 -4.76 -14.58
C TYR A 544 17.38 -4.55 -14.88
N GLU A 545 17.81 -3.30 -14.89
CA GLU A 545 19.19 -2.89 -15.08
C GLU A 545 19.52 -1.76 -14.12
N MET A 546 20.67 -1.82 -13.49
CA MET A 546 21.20 -0.79 -12.63
C MET A 546 22.65 -0.50 -13.01
N LEU A 547 22.99 0.78 -13.13
CA LEU A 547 24.35 1.24 -13.39
C LEU A 547 24.61 2.50 -12.58
N GLY A 548 25.79 2.57 -11.97
CA GLY A 548 26.18 3.76 -11.25
C GLY A 548 27.53 3.68 -10.57
N TYR A 549 27.75 4.65 -9.71
CA TYR A 549 28.96 4.82 -8.95
C TYR A 549 28.65 5.14 -7.51
N ASN A 550 29.48 4.64 -6.59
CA ASN A 550 29.41 4.95 -5.16
C ASN A 550 30.83 4.97 -4.60
N GLY A 551 31.24 6.06 -3.97
CA GLY A 551 32.58 6.14 -3.42
C GLY A 551 32.89 7.43 -2.69
N GLN A 552 34.08 7.45 -2.07
CA GLN A 552 34.63 8.64 -1.42
C GLN A 552 35.13 9.62 -2.48
N LEU A 553 35.06 10.93 -2.17
CA LEU A 553 35.65 11.96 -3.00
C LEU A 553 37.18 12.01 -2.78
N LYS A 554 37.94 12.10 -3.87
CA LYS A 554 39.41 11.99 -3.83
C LYS A 554 40.12 13.29 -3.54
N ASP A 555 40.00 14.25 -4.45
CA ASP A 555 40.87 15.40 -4.49
C ASP A 555 40.20 16.71 -4.02
N ILE A 556 38.95 16.94 -4.43
CA ILE A 556 38.26 18.21 -4.19
C ILE A 556 37.11 17.99 -3.21
N PRO A 557 37.17 18.58 -2.00
CA PRO A 557 36.08 18.48 -1.04
C PRO A 557 34.77 19.00 -1.60
N ASN A 558 33.70 18.27 -1.32
CA ASN A 558 32.30 18.62 -1.68
C ASN A 558 32.03 18.79 -3.19
N PHE A 559 32.95 18.38 -4.05
CA PHE A 559 32.76 18.37 -5.49
C PHE A 559 32.19 17.04 -5.96
N PHE A 560 30.85 16.93 -5.98
CA PHE A 560 30.08 15.71 -6.25
C PHE A 560 30.03 15.41 -7.76
N ALA A 561 31.11 14.87 -8.27
CA ALA A 561 31.29 14.44 -9.65
C ALA A 561 31.93 13.05 -9.70
N ILE A 562 31.57 12.23 -10.68
CA ILE A 562 32.12 10.88 -10.86
C ILE A 562 33.65 10.92 -11.03
N HIS A 563 34.19 11.93 -11.73
CA HIS A 563 35.63 12.11 -11.93
C HIS A 563 36.41 12.41 -10.64
N ASN A 564 35.72 12.87 -9.60
CA ASN A 564 36.32 13.14 -8.30
C ASN A 564 36.18 11.98 -7.32
N LEU A 565 35.68 10.81 -7.76
CA LEU A 565 35.63 9.63 -6.92
C LEU A 565 37.01 8.97 -6.83
N ASP A 566 37.35 8.48 -5.65
CA ASP A 566 38.57 7.69 -5.43
C ASP A 566 38.31 6.25 -5.92
N MET A 567 38.80 5.97 -7.12
CA MET A 567 38.66 4.65 -7.73
C MET A 567 39.62 3.59 -7.15
N THR A 568 40.48 4.00 -6.19
CA THR A 568 41.39 3.06 -5.50
C THR A 568 40.86 2.52 -4.21
N THR A 569 39.81 3.14 -3.69
CA THR A 569 39.12 2.72 -2.46
C THR A 569 38.03 1.67 -2.71
N LYS A 570 37.38 1.28 -1.63
CA LYS A 570 36.40 0.22 -1.50
C LYS A 570 35.20 0.29 -2.48
N TYR A 571 34.90 1.46 -2.99
CA TYR A 571 33.69 1.73 -3.75
C TYR A 571 34.01 1.90 -5.23
N LYS A 572 33.48 1.06 -6.06
CA LYS A 572 33.73 0.98 -7.50
C LYS A 572 32.43 1.12 -8.29
N PRO A 573 32.51 1.14 -9.63
CA PRO A 573 31.32 1.09 -10.46
C PRO A 573 30.39 -0.06 -10.04
N GLN A 574 29.12 0.24 -9.91
CA GLN A 574 28.09 -0.75 -9.58
C GLN A 574 27.27 -1.04 -10.81
N GLN A 575 27.11 -2.32 -11.12
CA GLN A 575 26.28 -2.80 -12.21
C GLN A 575 25.54 -4.06 -11.77
N GLU A 576 24.23 -4.04 -11.94
CA GLU A 576 23.37 -5.17 -11.64
C GLU A 576 22.30 -5.28 -12.73
N GLY A 577 21.88 -6.48 -13.03
CA GLY A 577 20.79 -6.72 -13.95
C GLY A 577 20.22 -8.11 -13.85
N TRP A 578 18.95 -8.24 -14.20
CA TRP A 578 18.28 -9.53 -14.26
C TRP A 578 17.09 -9.48 -15.23
N HIS A 579 16.71 -10.67 -15.70
CA HIS A 579 15.60 -10.86 -16.61
C HIS A 579 14.72 -12.01 -16.13
N ASP A 580 13.46 -11.71 -15.84
CA ASP A 580 12.45 -12.70 -15.48
C ASP A 580 11.37 -12.77 -16.57
N GLN A 581 10.98 -13.99 -16.92
CA GLN A 581 9.86 -14.23 -17.80
C GLN A 581 8.92 -15.27 -17.20
N SER A 582 7.62 -15.03 -17.30
CA SER A 582 6.58 -16.00 -17.00
C SER A 582 5.61 -16.16 -18.15
N GLN A 583 5.17 -17.38 -18.40
CA GLN A 583 4.15 -17.73 -19.38
C GLN A 583 3.07 -18.54 -18.69
N ALA A 584 1.83 -18.41 -19.14
CA ALA A 584 0.73 -19.15 -18.56
C ALA A 584 -0.35 -19.49 -19.58
N VAL A 585 -1.02 -20.61 -19.33
CA VAL A 585 -2.33 -20.91 -19.91
C VAL A 585 -3.34 -21.09 -18.79
N PHE A 586 -4.54 -20.59 -18.98
CA PHE A 586 -5.57 -20.65 -17.95
C PHE A 586 -6.96 -20.83 -18.54
N ALA A 587 -7.83 -21.43 -17.74
CA ALA A 587 -9.24 -21.58 -18.06
C ALA A 587 -10.10 -21.34 -16.81
N SER A 588 -11.28 -20.78 -16.99
CA SER A 588 -12.30 -20.67 -15.96
C SER A 588 -13.68 -20.96 -16.53
N ALA A 589 -14.55 -21.57 -15.75
CA ALA A 589 -15.93 -21.76 -16.11
C ALA A 589 -16.83 -21.51 -14.90
N GLU A 590 -17.97 -20.88 -15.12
CA GLU A 590 -19.05 -20.68 -14.17
C GLU A 590 -20.34 -21.16 -14.81
N LEU A 591 -20.95 -22.15 -14.18
CA LEU A 591 -22.25 -22.68 -14.57
C LEU A 591 -23.28 -22.23 -13.55
N ALA A 592 -24.29 -21.50 -13.98
CA ALA A 592 -25.40 -21.06 -13.15
C ALA A 592 -26.69 -21.85 -13.50
N TYR A 593 -27.45 -22.18 -12.46
CA TYR A 593 -28.79 -22.76 -12.59
C TYR A 593 -29.83 -21.85 -11.94
N LYS A 594 -30.77 -21.34 -12.73
CA LYS A 594 -31.87 -20.43 -12.34
C LYS A 594 -31.47 -19.23 -11.48
N SER A 595 -30.23 -18.75 -11.62
CA SER A 595 -29.66 -17.71 -10.73
C SER A 595 -29.78 -18.06 -9.23
N MET A 596 -29.90 -19.34 -8.90
CA MET A 596 -29.97 -19.89 -7.54
C MET A 596 -28.66 -20.55 -7.13
N LEU A 597 -28.04 -21.30 -8.04
CA LEU A 597 -26.80 -22.05 -7.81
C LEU A 597 -25.76 -21.67 -8.86
N TYR A 598 -24.56 -21.46 -8.41
CA TYR A 598 -23.41 -21.15 -9.27
C TYR A 598 -22.24 -22.08 -8.90
N LEU A 599 -21.78 -22.86 -9.86
CA LEU A 599 -20.59 -23.69 -9.74
C LEU A 599 -19.47 -23.05 -10.54
N THR A 600 -18.36 -22.74 -9.87
CA THR A 600 -17.19 -22.15 -10.51
C THR A 600 -16.01 -23.11 -10.48
N GLY A 601 -15.23 -23.15 -11.56
CA GLY A 601 -13.97 -23.88 -11.63
C GLY A 601 -12.92 -23.07 -12.38
N THR A 602 -11.68 -23.13 -11.90
CA THR A 602 -10.54 -22.49 -12.57
C THR A 602 -9.36 -23.45 -12.61
N TYR A 603 -8.57 -23.35 -13.66
CA TYR A 603 -7.28 -24.02 -13.79
C TYR A 603 -6.27 -23.09 -14.42
N ARG A 604 -5.03 -23.10 -13.92
CA ARG A 604 -3.91 -22.37 -14.50
C ARG A 604 -2.63 -23.19 -14.43
N GLN A 605 -1.83 -23.13 -15.48
CA GLN A 605 -0.50 -23.70 -15.58
C GLN A 605 0.49 -22.58 -15.87
N ASP A 606 1.52 -22.45 -15.02
CA ASP A 606 2.57 -21.45 -15.15
C ASP A 606 3.93 -22.09 -15.48
N TRP A 607 4.70 -21.43 -16.33
CA TRP A 607 6.12 -21.64 -16.60
C TRP A 607 6.88 -20.38 -16.25
N GLU A 608 7.93 -20.50 -15.45
CA GLU A 608 8.71 -19.36 -15.00
C GLU A 608 10.21 -19.56 -15.22
N SER A 609 10.89 -18.50 -15.66
CA SER A 609 12.34 -18.51 -15.84
C SER A 609 13.13 -18.86 -14.58
N LYS A 610 12.60 -18.51 -13.40
CA LYS A 610 13.19 -18.87 -12.10
C LYS A 610 13.30 -20.37 -11.89
N LEU A 611 12.44 -21.16 -12.52
CA LEU A 611 12.42 -22.63 -12.45
C LEU A 611 13.24 -23.31 -13.56
N ALA A 612 13.88 -22.56 -14.44
CA ALA A 612 14.48 -23.08 -15.68
C ALA A 612 15.50 -24.22 -15.43
N PHE A 613 16.23 -24.19 -14.32
CA PHE A 613 17.24 -25.19 -13.95
C PHE A 613 16.72 -26.22 -12.94
N SER A 614 15.49 -26.05 -12.42
CA SER A 614 14.85 -27.04 -11.56
C SER A 614 14.39 -28.26 -12.37
N ASN A 615 14.26 -29.42 -11.69
CA ASN A 615 13.57 -30.59 -12.21
C ASN A 615 12.07 -30.34 -12.41
N TYR A 616 11.51 -29.32 -11.74
CA TYR A 616 10.11 -28.87 -11.82
C TYR A 616 10.01 -27.57 -12.62
N LYS A 617 9.84 -27.65 -13.95
CA LYS A 617 9.86 -26.50 -14.86
C LYS A 617 8.57 -25.71 -14.95
N SER A 618 7.49 -26.28 -14.43
CA SER A 618 6.14 -25.67 -14.44
C SER A 618 5.32 -26.18 -13.27
N PHE A 619 4.27 -25.45 -12.95
CA PHE A 619 3.33 -25.87 -11.91
C PHE A 619 1.91 -25.44 -12.26
N GLY A 620 0.96 -26.31 -11.88
CA GLY A 620 -0.46 -26.08 -12.11
C GLY A 620 -1.22 -25.98 -10.81
N TYR A 621 -2.29 -25.22 -10.82
CA TYR A 621 -3.18 -25.06 -9.68
C TYR A 621 -4.62 -24.80 -10.13
N TYR A 622 -5.55 -25.04 -9.21
CA TYR A 622 -6.98 -24.99 -9.52
C TYR A 622 -7.79 -24.40 -8.37
N SER A 623 -8.96 -23.94 -8.71
CA SER A 623 -9.98 -23.63 -7.72
C SER A 623 -11.34 -24.21 -8.11
N VAL A 624 -12.14 -24.57 -7.10
CA VAL A 624 -13.54 -24.96 -7.27
C VAL A 624 -14.35 -24.21 -6.22
N GLY A 625 -15.49 -23.65 -6.62
CA GLY A 625 -16.34 -22.91 -5.72
C GLY A 625 -17.82 -23.11 -6.02
N LEU A 626 -18.64 -23.03 -4.97
CA LEU A 626 -20.10 -23.09 -5.03
C LEU A 626 -20.68 -21.85 -4.36
N SER A 627 -21.63 -21.22 -5.03
CA SER A 627 -22.47 -20.16 -4.45
C SER A 627 -23.93 -20.55 -4.57
N ALA A 628 -24.68 -20.48 -3.47
CA ALA A 628 -26.10 -20.79 -3.39
C ALA A 628 -26.84 -19.56 -2.89
N VAL A 629 -27.68 -18.97 -3.73
CA VAL A 629 -28.58 -17.85 -3.40
C VAL A 629 -29.87 -18.42 -2.82
N ILE A 630 -29.86 -18.68 -1.53
CA ILE A 630 -30.93 -19.34 -0.79
C ILE A 630 -32.24 -18.55 -0.92
N SER A 631 -32.15 -17.19 -0.87
CA SER A 631 -33.35 -16.34 -1.02
C SER A 631 -34.07 -16.51 -2.35
N ASN A 632 -33.40 -17.00 -3.40
CA ASN A 632 -34.04 -17.28 -4.69
C ASN A 632 -34.64 -18.68 -4.77
N MET A 633 -34.39 -19.55 -3.80
CA MET A 633 -34.89 -20.95 -3.80
C MET A 633 -36.28 -21.08 -3.22
N PHE A 634 -36.79 -20.06 -2.53
CA PHE A 634 -38.11 -20.02 -1.95
C PHE A 634 -38.71 -18.61 -2.03
N ASN A 635 -39.98 -18.45 -1.77
CA ASN A 635 -40.59 -17.11 -1.70
C ASN A 635 -40.11 -16.40 -0.44
N ALA A 636 -38.97 -15.70 -0.55
CA ALA A 636 -38.41 -15.01 0.57
C ALA A 636 -39.33 -13.86 1.05
N PRO A 637 -39.45 -13.63 2.36
CA PRO A 637 -40.21 -12.51 2.88
C PRO A 637 -39.56 -11.19 2.46
N ARG A 638 -40.35 -10.12 2.28
CA ARG A 638 -39.87 -8.82 1.77
C ARG A 638 -38.70 -8.18 2.57
N TRP A 639 -38.56 -8.56 3.84
CA TRP A 639 -37.45 -8.09 4.66
C TRP A 639 -36.09 -8.77 4.36
N LEU A 640 -36.11 -9.93 3.66
CA LEU A 640 -34.90 -10.68 3.31
C LEU A 640 -34.64 -10.52 1.81
N ASN A 641 -33.79 -9.54 1.46
CA ASN A 641 -33.50 -9.23 0.07
C ASN A 641 -32.45 -10.17 -0.55
N LEU A 642 -31.51 -10.64 0.26
CA LEU A 642 -30.51 -11.62 -0.15
C LEU A 642 -30.16 -12.52 1.04
N LEU A 643 -30.09 -13.81 0.79
CA LEU A 643 -29.40 -14.77 1.64
C LEU A 643 -28.60 -15.70 0.74
N LYS A 644 -27.27 -15.61 0.84
CA LYS A 644 -26.33 -16.34 0.01
C LYS A 644 -25.35 -17.09 0.89
N VAL A 645 -25.12 -18.36 0.61
CA VAL A 645 -24.06 -19.17 1.19
C VAL A 645 -23.05 -19.50 0.10
N ARG A 646 -21.78 -19.34 0.41
CA ARG A 646 -20.69 -19.62 -0.52
C ARG A 646 -19.61 -20.49 0.11
N GLY A 647 -18.91 -21.25 -0.73
CA GLY A 647 -17.74 -22.00 -0.30
C GLY A 647 -16.79 -22.22 -1.46
N SER A 648 -15.50 -22.23 -1.19
CA SER A 648 -14.49 -22.50 -2.20
C SER A 648 -13.29 -23.25 -1.63
N TYR A 649 -12.64 -24.00 -2.51
CA TYR A 649 -11.34 -24.61 -2.30
C TYR A 649 -10.42 -24.20 -3.41
N ALA A 650 -9.17 -23.80 -3.09
CA ALA A 650 -8.20 -23.39 -4.08
C ALA A 650 -6.78 -23.82 -3.69
N THR A 651 -5.98 -24.09 -4.72
CA THR A 651 -4.53 -24.23 -4.60
C THR A 651 -3.86 -23.12 -5.37
N VAL A 652 -2.73 -22.59 -4.90
CA VAL A 652 -1.91 -21.62 -5.61
C VAL A 652 -0.44 -21.93 -5.33
N GLY A 653 0.34 -22.07 -6.40
CA GLY A 653 1.78 -22.20 -6.30
C GLY A 653 2.47 -20.86 -6.19
N SER A 654 3.62 -20.79 -5.52
CA SER A 654 4.50 -19.61 -5.46
C SER A 654 5.92 -20.03 -5.80
N SER A 655 6.56 -19.35 -6.75
CA SER A 655 7.95 -19.63 -7.10
C SER A 655 8.90 -19.06 -6.03
N TYR A 656 10.08 -19.65 -5.96
CA TYR A 656 11.19 -19.20 -5.11
C TYR A 656 12.00 -18.08 -5.80
N ASP A 657 13.01 -17.55 -5.09
CA ASP A 657 13.86 -16.47 -5.59
C ASP A 657 14.78 -16.95 -6.75
N ARG A 658 15.30 -15.98 -7.51
CA ARG A 658 16.21 -16.23 -8.62
C ARG A 658 17.49 -16.90 -8.13
N PHE A 659 18.07 -17.72 -9.02
CA PHE A 659 19.40 -18.36 -8.86
C PHE A 659 19.53 -19.42 -7.77
N MET A 660 18.46 -19.81 -7.08
CA MET A 660 18.51 -20.90 -6.09
C MET A 660 18.80 -22.29 -6.70
N THR A 661 18.57 -22.44 -8.00
CA THR A 661 18.76 -23.69 -8.74
C THR A 661 19.98 -23.67 -9.67
N LYS A 662 20.84 -22.65 -9.58
CA LYS A 662 22.00 -22.48 -10.44
C LYS A 662 23.19 -21.96 -9.66
N VAL A 663 24.37 -22.55 -9.90
CA VAL A 663 25.64 -21.95 -9.44
C VAL A 663 25.90 -20.68 -10.23
N PHE A 664 26.27 -19.61 -9.54
CA PHE A 664 26.80 -18.41 -10.14
C PHE A 664 28.04 -17.95 -9.35
N TYR A 665 28.90 -17.22 -10.01
CA TYR A 665 30.11 -16.68 -9.42
C TYR A 665 29.93 -15.18 -9.25
N PRO A 666 29.68 -14.69 -8.01
CA PRO A 666 29.58 -13.26 -7.79
C PRO A 666 30.92 -12.57 -8.06
N TYR A 667 30.85 -11.45 -8.75
CA TYR A 667 31.98 -10.57 -8.92
C TYR A 667 32.01 -9.57 -7.75
N ASP A 668 33.10 -9.61 -7.01
CA ASP A 668 33.35 -8.62 -5.95
C ASP A 668 34.12 -7.42 -6.52
N GLY A 669 33.44 -6.31 -6.62
CA GLY A 669 34.02 -5.06 -7.09
C GLY A 669 35.05 -4.48 -6.13
N GLU A 670 35.05 -4.87 -4.84
CA GLU A 670 36.02 -4.39 -3.85
C GLU A 670 37.37 -5.08 -4.02
N SER A 671 37.36 -6.39 -4.15
CA SER A 671 38.59 -7.18 -4.37
C SER A 671 38.96 -7.31 -5.84
N ASN A 672 38.13 -6.83 -6.77
CA ASN A 672 38.28 -6.97 -8.22
C ASN A 672 38.45 -8.44 -8.65
N SER A 673 37.70 -9.32 -8.01
CA SER A 673 37.80 -10.77 -8.18
C SER A 673 36.44 -11.45 -8.28
N TRP A 674 36.45 -12.63 -8.88
CA TRP A 674 35.31 -13.53 -8.84
C TRP A 674 35.40 -14.41 -7.59
N SER A 675 34.30 -14.54 -6.87
CA SER A 675 34.20 -15.47 -5.75
C SER A 675 33.38 -16.69 -6.12
N SER A 676 33.62 -17.81 -5.44
CA SER A 676 32.73 -18.96 -5.54
C SER A 676 31.41 -18.69 -4.86
N SER A 677 30.34 -19.29 -5.37
CA SER A 677 29.05 -19.26 -4.69
C SER A 677 29.14 -19.86 -3.30
N SER A 678 28.70 -19.15 -2.30
CA SER A 678 28.57 -19.71 -0.93
C SER A 678 27.35 -20.61 -0.77
N THR A 679 26.44 -20.60 -1.74
CA THR A 679 25.20 -21.39 -1.72
C THR A 679 25.26 -22.50 -2.76
N TYR A 680 25.06 -23.76 -2.30
CA TYR A 680 24.91 -24.90 -3.17
C TYR A 680 23.54 -24.90 -3.85
N PRO A 681 23.44 -25.03 -5.19
CA PRO A 681 22.15 -25.00 -5.88
C PRO A 681 21.39 -26.30 -5.63
N ASN A 682 20.09 -26.17 -5.39
CA ASN A 682 19.20 -27.32 -5.26
C ASN A 682 18.27 -27.42 -6.49
N LEU A 683 18.47 -28.47 -7.31
CA LEU A 683 17.68 -28.69 -8.53
C LEU A 683 16.28 -29.27 -8.24
N ASP A 684 16.05 -29.81 -7.03
CA ASP A 684 14.80 -30.46 -6.64
C ASP A 684 13.80 -29.48 -5.96
N LEU A 685 14.10 -28.18 -6.00
CA LEU A 685 13.18 -27.18 -5.48
C LEU A 685 11.85 -27.18 -6.24
N LYS A 686 10.76 -27.27 -5.49
CA LYS A 686 9.38 -27.17 -5.94
C LYS A 686 8.85 -25.77 -5.65
N PRO A 687 7.84 -25.29 -6.38
CA PRO A 687 7.06 -24.14 -5.91
C PRO A 687 6.46 -24.39 -4.52
N GLU A 688 6.38 -23.36 -3.70
CA GLU A 688 5.57 -23.41 -2.49
C GLU A 688 4.10 -23.62 -2.88
N ASP A 689 3.36 -24.42 -2.12
CA ASP A 689 1.98 -24.80 -2.41
C ASP A 689 1.05 -24.32 -1.29
N THR A 690 0.23 -23.32 -1.59
CA THR A 690 -0.80 -22.81 -0.69
C THR A 690 -2.15 -23.45 -1.02
N ARG A 691 -2.71 -24.17 -0.06
CA ARG A 691 -4.04 -24.80 -0.12
C ARG A 691 -4.97 -24.08 0.84
N SER A 692 -6.10 -23.62 0.34
CA SER A 692 -7.05 -22.84 1.14
C SER A 692 -8.48 -23.28 0.87
N TRP A 693 -9.29 -23.26 1.91
CA TRP A 693 -10.74 -23.33 1.78
C TRP A 693 -11.39 -22.20 2.56
N GLU A 694 -12.55 -21.80 2.11
CA GLU A 694 -13.35 -20.78 2.78
C GLU A 694 -14.84 -21.09 2.68
N VAL A 695 -15.58 -20.64 3.69
CA VAL A 695 -17.05 -20.67 3.73
C VAL A 695 -17.54 -19.30 4.17
N GLY A 696 -18.53 -18.76 3.47
CA GLY A 696 -19.06 -17.43 3.75
C GLY A 696 -20.58 -17.37 3.65
N LEU A 697 -21.11 -16.38 4.34
CA LEU A 697 -22.53 -16.02 4.35
C LEU A 697 -22.65 -14.53 4.01
N ASN A 698 -23.45 -14.21 2.99
CA ASN A 698 -23.89 -12.84 2.70
C ASN A 698 -25.40 -12.74 2.93
N ALA A 699 -25.82 -11.69 3.62
CA ALA A 699 -27.23 -11.40 3.81
C ALA A 699 -27.52 -9.91 3.64
N LYS A 700 -28.65 -9.59 2.97
CA LYS A 700 -29.15 -8.21 2.86
C LYS A 700 -30.57 -8.18 3.42
N PHE A 701 -30.80 -7.27 4.37
CA PHE A 701 -32.09 -7.15 5.06
C PHE A 701 -32.67 -5.74 4.83
N VAL A 702 -33.96 -5.68 4.58
CA VAL A 702 -34.76 -4.44 4.42
C VAL A 702 -34.12 -3.39 3.51
N ASN A 703 -33.35 -3.83 2.53
CA ASN A 703 -32.54 -3.00 1.62
C ASN A 703 -31.49 -2.09 2.30
N SER A 704 -31.40 -2.11 3.62
CA SER A 704 -30.58 -1.16 4.39
C SER A 704 -29.43 -1.83 5.14
N VAL A 705 -29.56 -3.10 5.53
CA VAL A 705 -28.55 -3.83 6.31
C VAL A 705 -27.85 -4.84 5.43
N ASN A 706 -26.52 -4.74 5.37
CA ASN A 706 -25.64 -5.71 4.71
C ASN A 706 -24.82 -6.45 5.77
N PHE A 707 -24.74 -7.75 5.66
CA PHE A 707 -23.96 -8.62 6.53
C PHE A 707 -23.14 -9.58 5.68
N ASP A 708 -21.83 -9.59 5.85
CA ASP A 708 -20.90 -10.53 5.25
C ASP A 708 -20.02 -11.14 6.34
N ILE A 709 -19.92 -12.46 6.38
CA ILE A 709 -18.98 -13.16 7.23
C ILE A 709 -18.36 -14.32 6.47
N THR A 710 -17.04 -14.43 6.58
CA THR A 710 -16.26 -15.50 5.94
C THR A 710 -15.32 -16.11 6.96
N TYR A 711 -15.33 -17.43 7.10
CA TYR A 711 -14.29 -18.20 7.77
C TYR A 711 -13.38 -18.82 6.71
N TYR A 712 -12.08 -18.76 6.91
CA TYR A 712 -11.09 -19.35 6.02
C TYR A 712 -10.01 -20.12 6.79
N LYS A 713 -9.41 -21.08 6.10
CA LYS A 713 -8.20 -21.78 6.55
C LYS A 713 -7.29 -22.04 5.35
N SER A 714 -6.00 -21.71 5.51
CA SER A 714 -4.98 -21.80 4.48
C SER A 714 -3.72 -22.44 5.06
N ASN A 715 -3.13 -23.38 4.33
CA ASN A 715 -1.87 -24.02 4.67
C ASN A 715 -0.90 -23.81 3.51
N THR A 716 0.32 -23.35 3.79
CA THR A 716 1.40 -23.20 2.81
C THR A 716 2.48 -24.21 3.09
N TYR A 717 2.66 -25.14 2.17
CA TYR A 717 3.62 -26.24 2.19
C TYR A 717 4.87 -25.91 1.38
N ASN A 718 5.91 -26.76 1.51
CA ASN A 718 7.18 -26.62 0.81
C ASN A 718 7.85 -25.26 1.05
N GLN A 719 7.81 -24.79 2.30
CA GLN A 719 8.48 -23.54 2.70
C GLN A 719 9.97 -23.59 2.38
N THR A 720 10.47 -22.55 1.72
CA THR A 720 11.90 -22.44 1.35
C THR A 720 12.69 -21.83 2.50
N PHE A 721 13.84 -22.39 2.80
CA PHE A 721 14.82 -21.93 3.79
C PHE A 721 16.22 -22.35 3.39
N TYR A 722 17.24 -21.92 4.13
CA TYR A 722 18.63 -22.31 3.89
C TYR A 722 19.12 -23.26 4.97
N ALA A 723 19.51 -24.47 4.56
CA ALA A 723 20.16 -25.45 5.43
C ALA A 723 21.67 -25.20 5.43
N ALA A 724 22.30 -25.14 6.60
CA ALA A 724 23.75 -25.00 6.71
C ALA A 724 24.44 -26.24 6.20
N LEU A 725 25.51 -26.07 5.43
CA LEU A 725 26.38 -27.15 4.95
C LEU A 725 27.71 -27.14 5.69
N PRO A 726 28.35 -28.31 5.88
CA PRO A 726 29.69 -28.38 6.43
C PRO A 726 30.69 -27.58 5.58
N ALA A 727 31.58 -26.82 6.22
CA ALA A 727 32.58 -25.99 5.52
C ALA A 727 33.46 -26.78 4.53
N ALA A 728 33.68 -28.04 4.80
CA ALA A 728 34.42 -28.95 3.91
C ALA A 728 33.77 -29.17 2.53
N SER A 729 32.46 -28.83 2.38
CA SER A 729 31.76 -28.89 1.10
C SER A 729 32.14 -27.74 0.15
N GLY A 730 32.80 -26.70 0.64
CA GLY A 730 33.06 -25.48 -0.09
C GLY A 730 31.85 -24.52 -0.17
N TYR A 731 30.71 -24.88 0.43
CA TYR A 731 29.50 -24.10 0.50
C TYR A 731 29.09 -23.83 1.96
N ILE A 732 28.44 -22.70 2.21
CA ILE A 732 27.94 -22.32 3.55
C ILE A 732 26.54 -22.89 3.76
N ASN A 733 25.73 -22.89 2.73
CA ASN A 733 24.32 -23.30 2.82
C ASN A 733 23.78 -23.87 1.50
N MET A 734 22.58 -24.43 1.60
CA MET A 734 21.78 -24.95 0.48
C MET A 734 20.32 -24.57 0.67
N PRO A 735 19.62 -24.04 -0.36
CA PRO A 735 18.18 -23.86 -0.29
C PRO A 735 17.50 -25.24 -0.20
N ALA A 736 16.62 -25.38 0.74
CA ALA A 736 15.87 -26.60 1.00
C ALA A 736 14.39 -26.27 1.24
N GLN A 737 13.54 -27.26 1.13
CA GLN A 737 12.11 -27.06 1.27
C GLN A 737 11.48 -28.08 2.20
N SER A 738 10.73 -27.58 3.17
CA SER A 738 9.92 -28.35 4.10
C SER A 738 8.89 -27.41 4.76
N GLY A 739 8.21 -27.93 5.75
CA GLY A 739 7.39 -27.12 6.62
C GLY A 739 5.95 -26.89 6.11
N ASN A 740 5.16 -26.37 7.03
CA ASN A 740 3.77 -26.05 6.83
C ASN A 740 3.40 -24.87 7.73
N VAL A 741 3.00 -23.77 7.15
CA VAL A 741 2.49 -22.59 7.86
C VAL A 741 0.99 -22.47 7.63
N MET A 742 0.23 -22.43 8.70
CA MET A 742 -1.23 -22.30 8.69
C MET A 742 -1.63 -20.86 9.02
N ASN A 743 -2.62 -20.36 8.30
CA ASN A 743 -3.40 -19.18 8.65
C ASN A 743 -4.88 -19.55 8.65
N GLN A 744 -5.60 -19.20 9.71
CA GLN A 744 -7.05 -19.32 9.76
C GLN A 744 -7.66 -18.08 10.38
N GLY A 745 -8.92 -17.76 10.01
CA GLY A 745 -9.50 -16.54 10.52
C GLY A 745 -10.93 -16.30 10.11
N ILE A 746 -11.46 -15.21 10.65
CA ILE A 746 -12.81 -14.69 10.36
C ILE A 746 -12.67 -13.28 9.81
N GLU A 747 -13.33 -13.05 8.69
CA GLU A 747 -13.54 -11.73 8.08
C GLU A 747 -15.03 -11.41 8.22
N MET A 748 -15.36 -10.23 8.76
CA MET A 748 -16.74 -9.80 8.95
C MET A 748 -16.88 -8.33 8.52
N ALA A 749 -17.94 -8.04 7.79
CA ALA A 749 -18.38 -6.69 7.46
C ALA A 749 -19.89 -6.57 7.76
N VAL A 750 -20.26 -5.50 8.47
CA VAL A 750 -21.65 -5.19 8.78
C VAL A 750 -21.92 -3.75 8.41
N GLY A 751 -22.80 -3.54 7.44
CA GLY A 751 -23.16 -2.22 6.94
C GLY A 751 -24.64 -1.93 7.18
N TYR A 752 -24.95 -0.68 7.47
CA TYR A 752 -26.29 -0.13 7.45
C TYR A 752 -26.28 1.18 6.67
N ALA A 753 -27.22 1.36 5.74
CA ALA A 753 -27.40 2.62 5.02
C ALA A 753 -28.87 2.88 4.80
N ASN A 754 -29.31 4.09 5.07
CA ASN A 754 -30.68 4.53 4.82
C ASN A 754 -30.74 6.06 4.66
N SER A 755 -31.82 6.54 4.02
CA SER A 755 -32.07 7.97 3.84
C SER A 755 -33.53 8.28 4.20
N TRP A 756 -33.76 9.40 4.88
CA TRP A 756 -35.06 9.90 5.31
C TRP A 756 -35.22 11.38 4.94
N GLY A 757 -35.84 11.66 3.81
CA GLY A 757 -35.86 13.00 3.22
C GLY A 757 -34.45 13.51 2.95
N ASP A 758 -34.10 14.66 3.50
CA ASP A 758 -32.77 15.26 3.32
C ASP A 758 -31.67 14.66 4.23
N PHE A 759 -32.05 13.75 5.13
CA PHE A 759 -31.10 13.12 6.04
C PHE A 759 -30.69 11.76 5.51
N SER A 760 -29.40 11.51 5.44
CA SER A 760 -28.81 10.19 5.12
C SER A 760 -27.89 9.73 6.25
N PHE A 761 -27.93 8.44 6.54
CA PHE A 761 -27.06 7.81 7.51
C PHE A 761 -26.51 6.50 6.95
N SER A 762 -25.22 6.35 7.04
CA SER A 762 -24.58 5.06 6.75
C SER A 762 -23.51 4.74 7.77
N THR A 763 -23.38 3.48 8.09
CA THR A 763 -22.33 2.98 8.98
C THR A 763 -21.84 1.64 8.49
N ASN A 764 -20.54 1.40 8.58
CA ASN A 764 -19.91 0.14 8.22
C ASN A 764 -18.89 -0.26 9.30
N TYR A 765 -19.02 -1.46 9.79
CA TYR A 765 -18.10 -2.07 10.74
C TYR A 765 -17.39 -3.23 10.09
N THR A 766 -16.06 -3.26 10.19
CA THR A 766 -15.20 -4.34 9.70
C THR A 766 -14.44 -4.97 10.85
N LEU A 767 -14.30 -6.29 10.82
CA LEU A 767 -13.51 -7.05 11.77
C LEU A 767 -12.76 -8.16 11.04
N THR A 768 -11.49 -8.29 11.37
CA THR A 768 -10.63 -9.39 10.92
C THR A 768 -9.97 -10.02 12.13
N TRP A 769 -10.23 -11.30 12.36
CA TRP A 769 -9.44 -12.13 13.27
C TRP A 769 -8.58 -13.08 12.47
N ASN A 770 -7.28 -13.16 12.75
CA ASN A 770 -6.35 -14.08 12.10
C ASN A 770 -5.46 -14.77 13.12
N GLU A 771 -5.33 -16.07 13.00
CA GLU A 771 -4.38 -16.91 13.70
C GLU A 771 -3.35 -17.46 12.71
N ASN A 772 -2.07 -17.18 12.97
CA ASN A 772 -0.93 -17.71 12.23
C ASN A 772 -0.23 -18.76 13.08
N LYS A 773 0.07 -19.93 12.51
CA LYS A 773 0.73 -21.02 13.23
C LYS A 773 1.65 -21.83 12.33
N ILE A 774 2.84 -22.09 12.82
CA ILE A 774 3.80 -23.03 12.21
C ILE A 774 3.40 -24.44 12.62
N MET A 775 2.86 -25.21 11.69
CA MET A 775 2.37 -26.57 11.94
C MET A 775 3.52 -27.58 11.89
N LYS A 776 4.48 -27.31 11.04
CA LYS A 776 5.70 -28.10 10.89
C LYS A 776 6.83 -27.20 10.42
N LEU A 777 7.98 -27.31 11.04
CA LEU A 777 9.20 -26.64 10.60
C LEU A 777 9.99 -27.61 9.71
N ILE A 778 11.16 -28.04 10.09
CA ILE A 778 12.04 -28.83 9.27
C ILE A 778 12.66 -29.91 10.14
N ASP A 779 12.57 -31.16 9.70
CA ASP A 779 13.17 -32.27 10.46
C ASP A 779 14.64 -32.50 10.05
N SER A 780 14.85 -32.71 8.75
CA SER A 780 16.17 -32.97 8.19
C SER A 780 16.20 -32.66 6.70
N VAL A 781 17.39 -32.43 6.20
CA VAL A 781 17.68 -32.20 4.78
C VAL A 781 18.80 -33.15 4.37
N ILE A 782 18.69 -33.78 3.22
CA ILE A 782 19.75 -34.68 2.72
C ILE A 782 20.96 -33.86 2.28
N ASN A 783 22.11 -34.15 2.83
CA ASN A 783 23.38 -33.60 2.41
C ASN A 783 23.72 -34.09 0.99
N PRO A 784 23.83 -33.21 -0.01
CA PRO A 784 24.06 -33.64 -1.40
C PRO A 784 25.41 -34.27 -1.64
N PHE A 785 26.36 -34.16 -0.72
CA PHE A 785 27.71 -34.70 -0.84
C PHE A 785 27.88 -36.06 -0.16
N THR A 786 27.20 -36.30 0.94
CA THR A 786 27.34 -37.53 1.73
C THR A 786 26.12 -38.42 1.61
N GLY A 787 24.98 -37.94 1.16
CA GLY A 787 23.70 -38.67 1.14
C GLY A 787 23.07 -38.85 2.52
N GLU A 788 23.69 -38.33 3.59
CA GLU A 788 23.20 -38.46 4.95
C GLU A 788 22.29 -37.32 5.33
N PRO A 789 21.31 -37.53 6.21
CA PRO A 789 20.47 -36.47 6.70
C PRO A 789 21.25 -35.44 7.56
N ILE A 790 21.16 -34.15 7.22
CA ILE A 790 21.55 -33.06 8.09
C ILE A 790 20.35 -32.78 9.00
N LYS A 791 20.51 -33.08 10.30
CA LYS A 791 19.49 -32.74 11.28
C LYS A 791 19.41 -31.20 11.40
N MET A 792 18.24 -30.64 11.24
CA MET A 792 18.02 -29.23 11.41
C MET A 792 17.69 -28.92 12.88
N ASP A 793 18.00 -27.69 13.28
CA ASP A 793 17.58 -27.23 14.61
C ASP A 793 16.05 -27.19 14.68
N ASP A 794 15.51 -27.40 15.86
CA ASP A 794 14.06 -27.32 16.15
C ASP A 794 13.53 -25.86 16.12
N LYS A 795 14.41 -24.91 15.87
CA LYS A 795 14.13 -23.49 15.74
C LYS A 795 14.90 -22.85 14.58
N LEU A 796 14.31 -21.82 13.99
CA LEU A 796 14.91 -21.05 12.91
C LEU A 796 14.93 -19.56 13.26
N GLU A 797 16.11 -19.00 13.47
CA GLU A 797 16.28 -17.56 13.74
C GLU A 797 16.14 -16.76 12.45
N LYS A 798 15.30 -15.72 12.41
CA LYS A 798 15.00 -14.93 11.22
C LYS A 798 15.30 -13.43 11.31
N GLY A 799 15.31 -12.85 12.48
CA GLY A 799 15.58 -11.43 12.65
C GLY A 799 16.25 -11.18 13.99
N ALA A 800 17.24 -10.32 14.01
CA ALA A 800 17.83 -9.78 15.21
C ALA A 800 17.57 -8.27 15.26
N PHE A 801 17.16 -7.76 16.40
CA PHE A 801 16.80 -6.35 16.56
C PHE A 801 18.01 -5.60 17.15
N GLY A 802 18.70 -4.80 16.32
CA GLY A 802 19.87 -4.04 16.77
C GLY A 802 19.55 -3.07 17.90
N GLY A 803 20.40 -3.07 18.94
CA GLY A 803 20.16 -2.31 20.16
C GLY A 803 19.26 -3.01 21.20
N LEU A 804 18.69 -4.20 20.87
CA LEU A 804 17.95 -5.05 21.80
C LEU A 804 18.37 -6.52 21.64
N ASP A 805 18.39 -7.26 22.74
CA ASP A 805 18.72 -8.68 22.80
C ASP A 805 17.54 -9.59 22.42
N ALA A 806 16.87 -9.26 21.35
CA ALA A 806 15.71 -10.00 20.87
C ALA A 806 15.91 -10.56 19.47
N LYS A 807 15.23 -11.69 19.20
CA LYS A 807 15.21 -12.32 17.88
C LYS A 807 13.80 -12.81 17.54
N VAL A 808 13.45 -12.76 16.25
CA VAL A 808 12.33 -13.56 15.76
C VAL A 808 12.79 -14.99 15.60
N ILE A 809 12.14 -15.90 16.30
CA ILE A 809 12.47 -17.33 16.27
C ILE A 809 11.22 -18.12 15.88
N LEU A 810 11.35 -18.85 14.77
CA LEU A 810 10.30 -19.73 14.28
C LEU A 810 10.46 -21.09 14.93
N LYS A 811 9.39 -21.57 15.58
CA LYS A 811 9.31 -22.90 16.22
C LYS A 811 7.97 -23.56 15.84
N GLU A 812 7.94 -24.88 15.85
CA GLU A 812 6.68 -25.62 15.70
C GLU A 812 5.71 -25.27 16.82
N GLY A 813 4.46 -25.03 16.46
CA GLY A 813 3.41 -24.57 17.37
C GLY A 813 3.36 -23.08 17.63
N GLY A 814 4.44 -22.34 17.32
CA GLY A 814 4.51 -20.87 17.39
C GLY A 814 3.98 -20.18 16.14
N SER A 815 4.13 -18.85 16.07
CA SER A 815 3.75 -18.04 14.92
C SER A 815 4.97 -17.53 14.15
N MET A 816 4.72 -17.02 12.95
CA MET A 816 5.73 -16.39 12.11
C MET A 816 6.26 -15.05 12.66
N GLY A 817 5.68 -14.56 13.71
CA GLY A 817 6.05 -13.29 14.35
C GLY A 817 6.51 -13.43 15.79
N ASP A 818 6.80 -14.62 16.26
CA ASP A 818 7.17 -14.86 17.66
C ASP A 818 8.56 -14.33 17.95
N VAL A 819 8.66 -13.50 19.00
CA VAL A 819 9.89 -12.86 19.45
C VAL A 819 10.32 -13.45 20.77
N TYR A 820 11.62 -13.67 20.89
CA TYR A 820 12.27 -14.18 22.09
C TYR A 820 13.37 -13.23 22.53
N GLY A 821 13.46 -13.01 23.83
CA GLY A 821 14.54 -12.30 24.52
C GLY A 821 15.45 -13.27 25.28
N TYR A 822 16.58 -12.76 25.79
CA TYR A 822 17.59 -13.60 26.40
C TYR A 822 17.96 -13.24 27.82
N HIS A 823 17.73 -12.00 28.25
CA HIS A 823 18.16 -11.53 29.56
C HIS A 823 17.01 -10.95 30.39
N LEU A 824 16.92 -11.37 31.62
CA LEU A 824 16.01 -10.85 32.64
C LEU A 824 16.79 -10.58 33.93
N LEU A 825 16.41 -9.50 34.64
CA LEU A 825 16.91 -9.28 36.01
C LEU A 825 16.45 -10.41 36.90
N GLU A 826 17.37 -10.99 37.62
CA GLU A 826 17.05 -11.96 38.66
C GLU A 826 16.27 -11.27 39.79
N ARG A 827 15.36 -12.03 40.39
CA ARG A 827 14.52 -11.56 41.50
C ARG A 827 14.54 -12.59 42.62
N ASP A 828 14.57 -12.09 43.83
CA ASP A 828 14.43 -12.90 45.02
C ASP A 828 13.02 -13.49 45.18
N TYR A 829 12.80 -14.32 46.16
CA TYR A 829 11.49 -14.96 46.42
C TYR A 829 10.38 -13.97 46.79
N ASN A 830 10.71 -12.72 47.18
CA ASN A 830 9.77 -11.64 47.44
C ASN A 830 9.48 -10.79 46.21
N GLY A 831 10.16 -11.07 45.08
CA GLY A 831 10.02 -10.34 43.81
C GLY A 831 10.88 -9.09 43.72
N TYR A 832 11.76 -8.80 44.69
CA TYR A 832 12.72 -7.71 44.57
C TYR A 832 13.87 -8.08 43.63
N ILE A 833 14.39 -7.09 42.91
CA ILE A 833 15.54 -7.24 42.02
C ILE A 833 16.75 -7.66 42.89
N GLU A 834 17.43 -8.73 42.49
CA GLU A 834 18.66 -9.19 43.12
C GLU A 834 19.85 -8.28 42.80
N TYR A 835 20.57 -7.89 43.83
CA TYR A 835 21.75 -7.07 43.70
C TYR A 835 22.89 -7.67 44.57
N ASP A 836 23.98 -7.95 43.90
CA ASP A 836 25.23 -8.38 44.54
C ASP A 836 26.13 -7.15 44.73
N PRO A 837 26.56 -6.81 45.92
CA PRO A 837 27.41 -5.65 46.17
C PRO A 837 28.72 -5.64 45.39
N ASP A 838 29.25 -6.81 45.03
CA ASP A 838 30.52 -6.97 44.31
C ASP A 838 30.33 -7.05 42.80
N LYS A 839 29.19 -7.59 42.31
CA LYS A 839 28.93 -7.86 40.91
C LYS A 839 27.86 -6.95 40.29
N GLY A 840 27.08 -6.26 41.15
CA GLY A 840 25.97 -5.42 40.68
C GLY A 840 24.66 -6.20 40.48
N LEU A 841 23.85 -5.79 39.53
CA LEU A 841 22.59 -6.44 39.15
C LEU A 841 22.86 -7.77 38.42
N SER A 842 22.18 -8.81 38.87
CA SER A 842 22.26 -10.14 38.23
C SER A 842 21.28 -10.26 37.09
N LEU A 843 21.76 -10.75 35.93
CA LEU A 843 20.96 -11.08 34.78
C LEU A 843 20.91 -12.61 34.57
N LYS A 844 19.70 -13.15 34.51
CA LYS A 844 19.47 -14.52 34.09
C LYS A 844 19.57 -14.59 32.57
N ASN A 845 20.50 -15.43 32.08
CA ASN A 845 20.65 -15.68 30.63
C ASN A 845 19.81 -16.91 30.27
N GLU A 846 18.60 -16.68 29.80
CA GLU A 846 17.66 -17.73 29.41
C GLU A 846 16.79 -17.22 28.27
N GLU A 847 16.60 -18.05 27.22
CA GLU A 847 15.68 -17.73 26.14
C GLU A 847 14.23 -17.77 26.66
N PHE A 848 13.47 -16.70 26.50
CA PHE A 848 12.07 -16.63 26.89
C PHE A 848 11.22 -15.93 25.85
N TYR A 849 9.95 -16.30 25.79
CA TYR A 849 8.99 -15.76 24.85
C TYR A 849 8.51 -14.37 25.28
N LEU A 850 8.68 -13.37 24.41
CA LEU A 850 8.21 -11.99 24.61
C LEU A 850 6.79 -11.77 24.11
N GLY A 851 6.41 -12.42 23.03
CA GLY A 851 5.14 -12.26 22.33
C GLY A 851 5.28 -12.35 20.83
N SER A 852 4.18 -12.13 20.11
CA SER A 852 4.16 -12.10 18.64
C SER A 852 3.98 -10.66 18.14
N ILE A 853 4.74 -10.25 17.12
CA ILE A 853 4.54 -8.95 16.44
C ILE A 853 3.26 -8.91 15.58
N LEU A 854 2.59 -10.05 15.39
CA LEU A 854 1.38 -10.13 14.59
C LEU A 854 0.15 -9.79 15.43
N PRO A 855 -0.68 -8.80 15.03
CA PRO A 855 -1.94 -8.52 15.69
C PRO A 855 -2.93 -9.67 15.49
N LYS A 856 -3.75 -9.96 16.51
CA LYS A 856 -4.79 -10.99 16.44
C LYS A 856 -6.06 -10.48 15.76
N ILE A 857 -6.45 -9.23 16.06
CA ILE A 857 -7.67 -8.62 15.55
C ILE A 857 -7.35 -7.24 14.98
N ASN A 858 -7.89 -6.96 13.80
CA ASN A 858 -7.97 -5.63 13.21
C ASN A 858 -9.45 -5.28 13.03
N MET A 859 -9.81 -4.04 13.35
CA MET A 859 -11.19 -3.56 13.22
C MET A 859 -11.26 -2.13 12.72
N GLY A 860 -12.36 -1.80 12.08
CA GLY A 860 -12.68 -0.45 11.66
C GLY A 860 -14.17 -0.17 11.78
N TRP A 861 -14.51 1.06 12.07
CA TRP A 861 -15.88 1.53 12.14
C TRP A 861 -15.97 2.90 11.48
N THR A 862 -16.61 2.94 10.32
CA THR A 862 -16.83 4.17 9.52
C THR A 862 -18.31 4.54 9.55
N THR A 863 -18.62 5.79 9.81
CA THR A 863 -19.99 6.31 9.87
C THR A 863 -20.07 7.62 9.11
N HIS A 864 -21.14 7.81 8.31
CA HIS A 864 -21.46 9.03 7.60
C HIS A 864 -22.84 9.52 7.97
N PHE A 865 -22.96 10.84 8.16
CA PHE A 865 -24.21 11.56 8.40
C PHE A 865 -24.32 12.66 7.34
N GLY A 866 -25.32 12.56 6.48
CA GLY A 866 -25.62 13.56 5.48
C GLY A 866 -26.89 14.34 5.83
N TRP A 867 -26.88 15.66 5.66
CA TRP A 867 -28.05 16.51 5.84
C TRP A 867 -27.95 17.82 5.04
N ASN A 868 -28.88 18.07 4.11
CA ASN A 868 -28.94 19.30 3.31
C ASN A 868 -27.58 19.74 2.72
N GLY A 869 -26.84 18.82 2.12
CA GLY A 869 -25.54 19.09 1.53
C GLY A 869 -24.36 19.07 2.52
N ILE A 870 -24.61 18.98 3.84
CA ILE A 870 -23.59 18.72 4.84
C ILE A 870 -23.34 17.19 4.89
N ASP A 871 -22.10 16.76 4.88
CA ASP A 871 -21.68 15.39 5.12
C ASP A 871 -20.62 15.35 6.21
N LEU A 872 -20.85 14.55 7.25
CA LEU A 872 -19.94 14.28 8.35
C LEU A 872 -19.54 12.81 8.30
N GLY A 873 -18.28 12.53 8.04
CA GLY A 873 -17.67 11.20 8.08
C GLY A 873 -16.76 11.04 9.29
N VAL A 874 -16.87 9.92 9.98
CA VAL A 874 -16.05 9.56 11.15
C VAL A 874 -15.57 8.13 11.00
N THR A 875 -14.26 7.89 11.15
CA THR A 875 -13.68 6.54 11.12
C THR A 875 -12.86 6.30 12.39
N PHE A 876 -13.19 5.22 13.08
CA PHE A 876 -12.38 4.66 14.17
C PHE A 876 -11.68 3.41 13.67
N THR A 877 -10.44 3.21 14.11
CA THR A 877 -9.69 1.98 13.86
C THR A 877 -9.13 1.42 15.16
N GLY A 878 -8.92 0.11 15.19
CA GLY A 878 -8.34 -0.55 16.33
C GLY A 878 -7.63 -1.83 15.96
N ARG A 879 -6.59 -2.14 16.73
CA ARG A 879 -5.87 -3.41 16.69
C ARG A 879 -5.83 -3.99 18.09
N ILE A 880 -6.01 -5.30 18.21
CA ILE A 880 -5.92 -6.02 19.48
C ILE A 880 -4.84 -7.08 19.39
N GLY A 881 -3.98 -7.08 20.40
CA GLY A 881 -2.85 -8.00 20.53
C GLY A 881 -1.68 -7.63 19.64
N GLY A 882 -0.64 -8.44 19.72
CA GLY A 882 0.67 -8.15 19.18
C GLY A 882 1.55 -7.40 20.15
N ILE A 883 2.85 -7.42 19.91
CA ILE A 883 3.85 -6.64 20.63
C ILE A 883 4.60 -5.70 19.69
N VAL A 884 5.11 -4.62 20.26
CA VAL A 884 6.08 -3.74 19.63
C VAL A 884 7.25 -3.51 20.56
N MET A 885 8.43 -3.28 20.00
CA MET A 885 9.67 -3.08 20.77
C MET A 885 10.31 -1.76 20.40
N SER A 886 10.97 -1.10 21.36
CA SER A 886 11.65 0.17 21.16
C SER A 886 13.11 0.15 21.60
N ALA A 887 14.02 0.13 20.64
CA ALA A 887 15.42 0.43 20.90
C ALA A 887 15.61 1.94 21.20
N THR A 888 14.74 2.81 20.69
CA THR A 888 14.74 4.24 21.02
C THR A 888 14.62 4.47 22.50
N GLU A 889 13.63 3.87 23.16
CA GLU A 889 13.44 3.97 24.61
C GLU A 889 14.65 3.43 25.39
N SER A 890 15.26 2.35 24.89
CA SER A 890 16.49 1.79 25.47
C SER A 890 17.63 2.81 25.46
N TYR A 891 17.85 3.48 24.33
CA TYR A 891 18.86 4.53 24.24
C TYR A 891 18.51 5.78 25.05
N LEU A 892 17.23 6.20 25.09
CA LEU A 892 16.81 7.31 25.96
C LEU A 892 17.12 7.05 27.43
N ASP A 893 16.93 5.83 27.89
CA ASP A 893 17.29 5.42 29.23
C ASP A 893 18.81 5.40 29.45
N GLN A 894 19.56 4.82 28.54
CA GLN A 894 21.03 4.76 28.59
C GLN A 894 21.62 6.16 28.77
N TYR A 895 21.09 7.13 28.07
CA TYR A 895 21.55 8.52 28.08
C TYR A 895 20.89 9.37 29.18
N GLY A 896 19.98 8.79 30.00
CA GLY A 896 19.29 9.51 31.09
C GLY A 896 18.39 10.64 30.60
N VAL A 897 17.91 10.58 29.38
CA VAL A 897 17.05 11.61 28.73
C VAL A 897 15.58 11.19 28.68
N SER A 898 15.24 9.97 29.07
CA SER A 898 13.86 9.52 29.19
C SER A 898 13.16 10.12 30.41
N LYS A 899 11.84 10.30 30.33
CA LYS A 899 11.04 10.73 31.50
C LYS A 899 11.16 9.73 32.65
N ARG A 900 11.10 8.43 32.38
CA ARG A 900 11.17 7.39 33.42
C ARG A 900 12.52 7.35 34.14
N SER A 901 13.63 7.71 33.50
CA SER A 901 14.93 7.84 34.15
C SER A 901 14.94 9.01 35.13
N ALA A 902 14.27 10.11 34.81
CA ALA A 902 14.11 11.23 35.75
C ALA A 902 13.17 10.89 36.89
N ASP A 903 12.04 10.25 36.64
CA ASP A 903 11.08 9.82 37.67
C ASP A 903 11.75 8.85 38.66
N ALA A 904 12.59 7.94 38.17
CA ALA A 904 13.37 7.02 39.06
C ALA A 904 14.37 7.78 39.93
N ARG A 905 15.01 8.83 39.39
CA ARG A 905 15.92 9.68 40.19
C ARG A 905 15.16 10.50 41.22
N ASP A 906 13.99 11.02 40.88
CA ASP A 906 13.13 11.75 41.82
C ASP A 906 12.63 10.86 42.96
N ALA A 907 12.44 9.57 42.69
CA ALA A 907 12.10 8.56 43.70
C ALA A 907 13.31 8.15 44.56
N GLY A 908 14.51 8.70 44.32
CA GLY A 908 15.74 8.41 45.07
C GLY A 908 16.50 7.20 44.51
N GLY A 909 16.07 6.59 43.40
CA GLY A 909 16.68 5.41 42.80
C GLY A 909 15.72 4.24 42.65
N ILE A 910 16.25 3.07 42.36
CA ILE A 910 15.50 1.83 42.12
C ILE A 910 15.60 0.90 43.35
N LYS A 911 14.46 0.40 43.81
CA LYS A 911 14.40 -0.57 44.92
C LYS A 911 14.94 -1.92 44.47
N ILE A 912 15.80 -2.47 45.29
CA ILE A 912 16.42 -3.81 45.18
C ILE A 912 16.16 -4.60 46.43
N ASN A 913 16.61 -5.87 46.46
CA ASN A 913 16.46 -6.74 47.62
C ASN A 913 17.05 -6.19 48.92
N ASN A 914 18.16 -5.45 48.89
CA ASN A 914 18.90 -4.94 50.05
C ASN A 914 18.92 -3.42 50.16
N GLY A 915 17.98 -2.69 49.48
CA GLY A 915 17.96 -1.23 49.58
C GLY A 915 17.54 -0.52 48.30
N ILE A 916 18.26 0.52 47.93
CA ILE A 916 18.04 1.34 46.78
C ILE A 916 19.36 1.57 46.05
N ILE A 917 19.38 1.40 44.71
CA ILE A 917 20.56 1.73 43.89
C ILE A 917 20.28 2.99 43.06
N PRO A 918 21.33 3.70 42.65
CA PRO A 918 21.16 4.81 41.69
C PRO A 918 20.44 4.39 40.41
N ALA A 919 19.56 5.25 39.93
CA ALA A 919 18.82 4.96 38.66
C ALA A 919 19.77 4.71 37.49
N GLN A 920 20.90 5.43 37.41
CA GLN A 920 21.90 5.25 36.37
C GLN A 920 22.45 3.81 36.31
N ASP A 921 22.77 3.22 37.49
CA ASP A 921 23.32 1.86 37.56
C ASP A 921 22.29 0.81 37.10
N TYR A 922 21.02 1.03 37.43
CA TYR A 922 19.93 0.20 36.95
C TYR A 922 19.77 0.28 35.43
N TYR A 923 19.61 1.49 34.89
CA TYR A 923 19.39 1.68 33.44
C TYR A 923 20.59 1.26 32.62
N LYS A 924 21.81 1.37 33.10
CA LYS A 924 23.00 0.85 32.45
C LYS A 924 22.94 -0.67 32.22
N VAL A 925 22.30 -1.42 33.10
CA VAL A 925 22.21 -2.89 33.01
C VAL A 925 21.02 -3.30 32.14
N ILE A 926 19.86 -2.66 32.29
CA ILE A 926 18.68 -3.05 31.52
C ILE A 926 18.68 -2.53 30.09
N THR A 927 19.53 -1.54 29.75
CA THR A 927 19.71 -1.06 28.37
C THR A 927 20.07 -2.22 27.46
N GLY A 928 19.37 -2.35 26.34
CA GLY A 928 19.52 -3.45 25.38
C GLY A 928 18.73 -4.70 25.75
N GLN A 929 18.17 -4.81 26.96
CA GLN A 929 17.40 -5.98 27.37
C GLN A 929 15.94 -5.86 26.89
N ALA A 930 15.57 -6.62 25.86
CA ALA A 930 14.29 -6.49 25.16
C ALA A 930 13.06 -6.62 26.07
N ALA A 931 13.16 -7.38 27.16
CA ALA A 931 12.07 -7.56 28.10
C ALA A 931 11.55 -6.24 28.69
N TYR A 932 12.41 -5.22 28.83
CA TYR A 932 12.07 -3.92 29.43
C TYR A 932 11.62 -2.88 28.43
N TYR A 933 11.70 -3.20 27.14
CA TYR A 933 11.39 -2.31 26.01
C TYR A 933 10.39 -2.92 25.05
N THR A 934 9.62 -3.92 25.53
CA THR A 934 8.52 -4.57 24.80
C THR A 934 7.20 -4.07 25.35
N TYR A 935 6.30 -3.66 24.47
CA TYR A 935 5.01 -3.07 24.79
C TYR A 935 3.87 -3.80 24.07
N ASP A 936 2.69 -3.79 24.68
CA ASP A 936 1.45 -4.25 24.02
C ASP A 936 1.08 -3.32 22.84
N ALA A 937 0.91 -3.88 21.67
CA ALA A 937 0.57 -3.14 20.44
C ALA A 937 -0.92 -2.80 20.32
N THR A 938 -1.75 -3.22 21.28
CA THR A 938 -3.18 -2.91 21.28
C THR A 938 -3.40 -1.40 21.27
N ASN A 939 -4.21 -0.94 20.30
CA ASN A 939 -4.54 0.48 20.18
C ASN A 939 -5.94 0.69 19.60
N PHE A 940 -6.54 1.82 19.97
CA PHE A 940 -7.78 2.34 19.40
C PHE A 940 -7.66 3.82 19.15
N ARG A 941 -8.10 4.27 17.98
CA ARG A 941 -7.96 5.68 17.57
C ARG A 941 -9.14 6.21 16.75
N LEU A 942 -9.37 7.51 16.83
CA LEU A 942 -10.10 8.26 15.84
C LEU A 942 -9.16 8.54 14.67
N SER A 943 -9.27 7.71 13.62
CA SER A 943 -8.32 7.73 12.51
C SER A 943 -8.64 8.79 11.47
N GLU A 944 -9.94 9.02 11.16
CA GLU A 944 -10.36 10.01 10.18
C GLU A 944 -11.62 10.76 10.64
N LEU A 945 -11.66 12.04 10.30
CA LEU A 945 -12.82 12.91 10.44
C LEU A 945 -12.94 13.77 9.19
N THR A 946 -14.11 13.79 8.56
CA THR A 946 -14.43 14.66 7.44
C THR A 946 -15.70 15.44 7.75
N LEU A 947 -15.71 16.70 7.42
CA LEU A 947 -16.90 17.54 7.46
C LEU A 947 -16.94 18.33 6.17
N SER A 948 -17.89 18.04 5.29
CA SER A 948 -18.00 18.71 4.00
C SER A 948 -19.38 19.36 3.82
N TYR A 949 -19.39 20.37 2.99
CA TYR A 949 -20.63 21.05 2.57
C TYR A 949 -20.63 21.21 1.06
N THR A 950 -21.64 20.65 0.43
CA THR A 950 -21.91 20.87 -0.99
C THR A 950 -22.85 22.07 -1.12
N LEU A 951 -22.33 23.13 -1.73
CA LEU A 951 -23.09 24.37 -1.92
C LEU A 951 -24.21 24.13 -2.94
N PRO A 952 -25.40 24.79 -2.74
CA PRO A 952 -26.49 24.64 -3.69
C PRO A 952 -26.08 25.06 -5.10
N SER A 953 -26.32 24.23 -6.10
CA SER A 953 -25.98 24.52 -7.51
C SER A 953 -26.64 25.78 -8.05
N LYS A 954 -27.82 26.15 -7.51
CA LYS A 954 -28.55 27.38 -7.80
C LYS A 954 -27.71 28.64 -7.58
N TRP A 955 -26.76 28.65 -6.65
CA TRP A 955 -25.86 29.79 -6.45
C TRP A 955 -24.94 30.05 -7.63
N PHE A 956 -24.73 29.01 -8.46
CA PHE A 956 -23.88 29.02 -9.64
C PHE A 956 -24.68 28.88 -10.94
N ASN A 957 -25.99 29.19 -10.92
CA ASN A 957 -26.92 29.04 -12.06
C ASN A 957 -26.95 27.62 -12.61
N ASP A 958 -26.83 26.61 -11.74
CA ASP A 958 -26.81 25.19 -12.04
C ASP A 958 -25.68 24.74 -12.99
N LYS A 959 -24.64 25.58 -13.15
CA LYS A 959 -23.49 25.29 -14.03
C LYS A 959 -22.33 24.64 -13.33
N MET A 960 -22.30 24.65 -12.00
CA MET A 960 -21.20 24.16 -11.19
C MET A 960 -21.69 23.61 -9.86
N ASN A 961 -21.15 22.47 -9.47
CA ASN A 961 -21.25 21.94 -8.11
C ASN A 961 -19.95 22.22 -7.37
N MET A 962 -20.04 22.82 -6.19
CA MET A 962 -18.87 23.11 -5.35
C MET A 962 -19.04 22.43 -3.99
N THR A 963 -18.06 21.62 -3.61
CA THR A 963 -17.97 21.03 -2.28
C THR A 963 -16.73 21.56 -1.58
N VAL A 964 -16.89 22.04 -0.35
CA VAL A 964 -15.80 22.45 0.54
C VAL A 964 -15.83 21.58 1.78
N GLY A 965 -14.66 21.21 2.30
CA GLY A 965 -14.62 20.32 3.44
C GLY A 965 -13.40 20.52 4.32
N PHE A 966 -13.56 20.14 5.58
CA PHE A 966 -12.51 19.96 6.57
C PHE A 966 -12.15 18.48 6.62
N VAL A 967 -10.85 18.17 6.74
CA VAL A 967 -10.34 16.80 6.85
C VAL A 967 -9.35 16.69 8.00
N GLY A 968 -9.45 15.62 8.77
CA GLY A 968 -8.52 15.32 9.85
C GLY A 968 -8.13 13.85 9.83
N LYS A 969 -6.86 13.55 10.11
CA LYS A 969 -6.32 12.19 10.20
C LYS A 969 -5.50 12.02 11.47
N ASN A 970 -5.60 10.86 12.13
CA ASN A 970 -4.93 10.56 13.40
C ASN A 970 -5.23 11.60 14.49
N LEU A 971 -6.52 11.91 14.71
CA LEU A 971 -6.91 13.03 15.57
C LEU A 971 -6.79 12.70 17.05
N TRP A 972 -7.07 11.47 17.44
CA TRP A 972 -7.06 11.06 18.85
C TRP A 972 -6.70 9.59 19.01
N MET A 973 -5.67 9.30 19.83
CA MET A 973 -5.34 7.97 20.31
C MET A 973 -6.13 7.74 21.60
N ILE A 974 -7.18 6.93 21.50
CA ILE A 974 -8.07 6.64 22.64
C ILE A 974 -7.37 5.70 23.62
N TYR A 975 -6.63 4.73 23.07
CA TYR A 975 -5.89 3.76 23.86
C TYR A 975 -4.61 3.31 23.14
N CYS A 976 -3.48 3.36 23.81
CA CYS A 976 -2.20 2.79 23.38
C CYS A 976 -1.27 2.73 24.60
N LYS A 977 -0.57 1.61 24.79
CA LYS A 977 0.46 1.46 25.83
C LYS A 977 1.87 1.69 25.32
N ALA A 978 2.08 1.60 24.03
CA ALA A 978 3.39 1.85 23.43
C ALA A 978 3.73 3.35 23.47
N PRO A 979 5.01 3.72 23.66
CA PRO A 979 5.46 5.11 23.66
C PRO A 979 5.50 5.73 22.26
N PHE A 980 5.23 4.95 21.22
CA PHE A 980 5.18 5.35 19.82
C PHE A 980 3.95 4.72 19.14
N ASP A 981 3.67 5.11 17.90
CA ASP A 981 2.52 4.58 17.15
C ASP A 981 2.78 3.12 16.69
N PRO A 982 2.07 2.12 17.27
CA PRO A 982 2.32 0.72 16.96
C PRO A 982 1.88 0.27 15.56
N GLU A 983 1.20 1.12 14.80
CA GLU A 983 0.80 0.83 13.42
C GLU A 983 1.82 1.30 12.37
N LEU A 984 2.78 2.12 12.78
CA LEU A 984 3.89 2.50 11.91
C LEU A 984 4.93 1.37 11.83
N SER A 985 5.54 1.26 10.67
CA SER A 985 6.65 0.36 10.44
C SER A 985 7.84 1.11 9.85
N GLY A 986 8.99 0.96 10.47
CA GLY A 986 10.24 1.48 9.93
C GLY A 986 10.63 0.75 8.65
N ASN A 987 10.37 -0.54 8.57
CA ASN A 987 10.67 -1.37 7.41
C ASN A 987 9.43 -2.12 6.91
N VAL A 988 8.89 -1.66 5.78
CA VAL A 988 7.69 -2.27 5.17
C VAL A 988 8.00 -3.45 4.25
N SER A 989 9.25 -3.66 3.86
CA SER A 989 9.67 -4.78 3.00
C SER A 989 9.98 -6.04 3.78
N SER A 990 10.44 -5.93 5.02
CA SER A 990 10.76 -7.08 5.86
C SER A 990 9.53 -7.69 6.53
N ASN A 991 9.55 -9.00 6.63
CA ASN A 991 8.50 -9.77 7.31
C ASN A 991 8.68 -9.78 8.83
N TYR A 992 9.91 -9.60 9.29
CA TYR A 992 10.33 -9.86 10.66
C TYR A 992 10.65 -8.61 11.48
N TYR A 993 10.72 -7.44 10.84
CA TYR A 993 11.02 -6.16 11.50
C TYR A 993 9.78 -5.26 11.68
N GLN A 994 8.59 -5.82 11.59
CA GLN A 994 7.35 -5.10 11.93
C GLN A 994 7.29 -4.89 13.45
N GLY A 995 6.75 -3.74 13.88
CA GLY A 995 6.63 -3.46 15.32
C GLY A 995 7.97 -3.22 16.04
N PHE A 996 9.01 -2.80 15.33
CA PHE A 996 10.30 -2.42 15.89
C PHE A 996 10.59 -0.96 15.62
N ASP A 997 10.83 -0.21 16.69
CA ASP A 997 11.23 1.18 16.68
C ASP A 997 12.73 1.32 17.01
N SER A 998 13.49 1.94 16.12
CA SER A 998 14.87 2.36 16.31
C SER A 998 15.03 3.78 15.75
N PHE A 999 14.76 4.78 16.58
CA PHE A 999 14.71 6.19 16.15
C PHE A 999 13.82 6.38 14.92
N MET A 1000 12.65 5.76 14.93
CA MET A 1000 11.64 5.87 13.88
C MET A 1000 11.03 7.27 13.88
N LEU A 1001 10.70 7.81 12.69
CA LEU A 1001 9.98 9.07 12.61
C LEU A 1001 8.67 8.99 13.39
N PRO A 1002 8.37 10.01 14.22
CA PRO A 1002 7.12 10.04 14.96
C PRO A 1002 5.92 10.13 14.02
N SER A 1003 4.79 9.54 14.41
CA SER A 1003 3.53 9.68 13.69
C SER A 1003 3.05 11.13 13.69
N THR A 1004 2.25 11.46 12.66
CA THR A 1004 1.74 12.81 12.48
C THR A 1004 0.23 12.87 12.62
N ARG A 1005 -0.25 13.96 13.22
CA ARG A 1005 -1.64 14.39 13.15
C ARG A 1005 -1.79 15.34 11.97
N ASN A 1006 -2.75 15.06 11.09
CA ASN A 1006 -2.97 15.85 9.89
C ASN A 1006 -4.32 16.55 9.95
N ILE A 1007 -4.33 17.86 9.67
CA ILE A 1007 -5.54 18.68 9.62
C ILE A 1007 -5.51 19.48 8.33
N GLY A 1008 -6.61 19.52 7.60
CA GLY A 1008 -6.64 20.19 6.32
C GLY A 1008 -8.02 20.51 5.81
N PHE A 1009 -8.08 20.96 4.59
CA PHE A 1009 -9.32 21.26 3.88
C PHE A 1009 -9.25 20.72 2.45
N ASN A 1010 -10.42 20.45 1.90
CA ASN A 1010 -10.58 20.09 0.51
C ASN A 1010 -11.59 21.02 -0.20
N VAL A 1011 -11.39 21.19 -1.50
CA VAL A 1011 -12.32 21.89 -2.38
C VAL A 1011 -12.46 21.07 -3.65
N LYS A 1012 -13.69 20.78 -4.05
CA LYS A 1012 -14.02 20.08 -5.31
C LYS A 1012 -14.99 20.92 -6.11
N LEU A 1013 -14.63 21.23 -7.35
CA LEU A 1013 -15.48 21.94 -8.31
C LEU A 1013 -15.80 20.97 -9.44
N GLN A 1014 -17.05 20.93 -9.85
CA GLN A 1014 -17.50 20.07 -10.95
C GLN A 1014 -18.42 20.88 -11.89
N PHE A 1015 -18.04 20.92 -13.16
CA PHE A 1015 -18.72 21.64 -14.24
C PHE A 1015 -19.41 20.70 -15.21
#